data_bcd9b87b4c89aa01502e80ad9bfa5e7e
#
_entry.id   bcd9b87b4c89aa01502e80ad9bfa5e7e
#
_cell.length_a   1.000
_cell.length_b   1.000
_cell.length_c   1.000
_cell.angle_alpha   90.00
_cell.angle_beta   90.00
_cell.angle_gamma   90.00
#
_symmetry.space_group_name_H-M   'P 1'
#
loop_
_entity.id
_entity.type
_entity.pdbx_description
1 polymer ?
#
loop_
_entity_poly.entity_id
_entity_poly.type
_entity_poly.pdbx_seq_one_letter_code
_entity_poly.pdbx_strand_id
1 'polypeptide(L)'
;MNASRNILSCLLLAALLLPACSTTRSLHDGEFRLARNKIEVNDRSFNTRELQTYIRQKPNSSILFGWNPFLTIYNWGGQDPKDWMGQFLQRIGQAPVVYDPNMVEASINNMLNHLEYIGYYGSTVKSEVRVHKREVNVTYHVTLGKRYPVSSLRFDLPDSEEFRTDFEADRDRVTIKPGQFLAAADLEAESERSAQYFRTKGYYGFSKTQYFFVADTLTEPGKAALTMSIREYARNTSEQSAVPIRKYRLGDVLISYDRNLRIRPSALENLNILRPGQYYDESAVNRTYARLSALHVFNGVNIQMDQRDSALVDCRIDLRHSRLQGFKINLEASTNSTGLMGISPQLSYFHKNIFHGGERLNIGLKGNFQFKPREDVRSTEFTFSSGVSFPQFIGLPNRLFTGTAIPRTDVTTAFNYQNRPEYTRTTISAAFGYSGSVDQRFFFQFSPVQLGIVRMFDINPDFEESIFQDPFLWNAYQSHFDAGLGAMLYYTTDNSISPKGSYHYYRLGIDLSGNVLSLFNRGMKTDEFGKRLIWGTPYTQYVRGEFQLGRTFSLFGDSAALAFRLLGGIGYAYGNSAALPFEKAFYAGGANSMRGWQARTLGPGSQELIDFFIIPNQTGEVKLEADAELRFPLFWKFDGAVFAEVGNVWDLRDPLETGSSLAGLPGNLAADWGLGLRLDFDIILVRLDLGIRAHDPAREAGDRWVKPADWFRGGNYAVHFGVGYPF
;
A
#
# COMPACT_ATOMS: atom_id res chain seq x y z
N MET A 1 -16.60 33.77 -24.18
CA MET A 1 -17.06 34.73 -23.15
C MET A 1 -18.43 34.40 -22.52
N ASN A 2 -19.35 33.72 -23.20
CA ASN A 2 -20.68 33.44 -22.64
C ASN A 2 -20.75 32.21 -21.71
N ALA A 3 -19.89 31.20 -21.88
CA ALA A 3 -19.88 29.99 -21.03
C ALA A 3 -19.35 30.25 -19.60
N SER A 4 -18.32 31.07 -19.45
CA SER A 4 -17.76 31.44 -18.14
C SER A 4 -18.73 32.31 -17.32
N ARG A 5 -19.53 33.14 -17.99
CA ARG A 5 -20.55 33.99 -17.34
C ARG A 5 -21.73 33.16 -16.84
N ASN A 6 -22.10 32.09 -17.57
CA ASN A 6 -23.16 31.16 -17.16
C ASN A 6 -22.72 30.26 -16.00
N ILE A 7 -21.47 29.81 -15.96
CA ILE A 7 -20.92 29.03 -14.83
C ILE A 7 -20.82 29.90 -13.58
N LEU A 8 -20.37 31.13 -13.70
CA LEU A 8 -20.34 32.08 -12.58
C LEU A 8 -21.74 32.43 -12.07
N SER A 9 -22.71 32.56 -12.98
CA SER A 9 -24.11 32.79 -12.63
C SER A 9 -24.75 31.58 -11.96
N CYS A 10 -24.43 30.33 -12.39
CA CYS A 10 -24.88 29.11 -11.74
C CYS A 10 -24.22 28.92 -10.35
N LEU A 11 -22.95 29.27 -10.20
CA LEU A 11 -22.28 29.26 -8.90
C LEU A 11 -22.83 30.34 -7.95
N LEU A 12 -23.14 31.53 -8.45
CA LEU A 12 -23.79 32.61 -7.68
C LEU A 12 -25.23 32.25 -7.33
N LEU A 13 -26.01 31.61 -8.22
CA LEU A 13 -27.34 31.11 -7.93
C LEU A 13 -27.30 29.95 -6.91
N ALA A 14 -26.34 29.05 -7.01
CA ALA A 14 -26.09 28.01 -6.01
C ALA A 14 -25.68 28.59 -4.65
N ALA A 15 -24.87 29.64 -4.64
CA ALA A 15 -24.48 30.35 -3.41
C ALA A 15 -25.62 31.15 -2.77
N LEU A 16 -26.58 31.66 -3.55
CA LEU A 16 -27.77 32.36 -3.06
C LEU A 16 -28.86 31.41 -2.49
N LEU A 17 -28.81 30.12 -2.84
CA LEU A 17 -29.72 29.10 -2.27
C LEU A 17 -29.22 28.52 -0.93
N LEU A 18 -28.05 28.91 -0.43
CA LEU A 18 -27.43 28.40 0.79
C LEU A 18 -27.96 28.90 2.15
N PRO A 19 -28.71 30.03 2.29
CA PRO A 19 -29.04 30.55 3.64
C PRO A 19 -30.32 30.03 4.29
N ALA A 20 -31.11 29.16 3.63
CA ALA A 20 -32.48 28.87 4.09
C ALA A 20 -32.71 27.49 4.72
N CYS A 21 -31.66 26.70 5.01
CA CYS A 21 -31.82 25.35 5.57
C CYS A 21 -31.64 25.36 7.09
N SER A 22 -32.75 25.26 7.83
CA SER A 22 -32.70 25.00 9.26
C SER A 22 -32.06 23.64 9.52
N THR A 23 -30.93 23.63 10.25
CA THR A 23 -30.20 22.42 10.66
C THR A 23 -30.95 21.57 11.71
N THR A 24 -32.09 22.04 12.18
CA THR A 24 -32.90 21.47 13.27
C THR A 24 -34.32 21.09 12.83
N ARG A 25 -34.60 21.09 11.53
CA ARG A 25 -35.96 20.88 10.99
C ARG A 25 -36.52 19.48 11.26
N SER A 26 -35.68 18.48 11.29
CA SER A 26 -36.07 17.06 11.48
C SER A 26 -36.03 16.61 12.96
N LEU A 27 -35.70 17.49 13.90
CA LEU A 27 -35.74 17.18 15.34
C LEU A 27 -37.17 17.10 15.85
N HIS A 28 -37.43 16.13 16.76
CA HIS A 28 -38.68 16.06 17.50
C HIS A 28 -38.76 17.14 18.61
N ASP A 29 -39.96 17.35 19.11
CA ASP A 29 -40.14 18.35 20.18
C ASP A 29 -39.39 17.96 21.46
N GLY A 30 -38.69 18.93 22.02
CA GLY A 30 -37.82 18.71 23.18
C GLY A 30 -36.39 18.22 22.85
N GLU A 31 -36.09 17.87 21.60
CA GLU A 31 -34.75 17.48 21.18
C GLU A 31 -33.90 18.69 20.81
N PHE A 32 -32.61 18.56 21.08
CA PHE A 32 -31.57 19.53 20.73
C PHE A 32 -30.48 18.86 19.88
N ARG A 33 -30.01 19.51 18.83
CA ARG A 33 -28.93 19.03 17.99
C ARG A 33 -27.58 19.35 18.63
N LEU A 34 -26.70 18.35 18.72
CA LEU A 34 -25.32 18.62 19.04
C LEU A 34 -24.64 19.29 17.83
N ALA A 35 -24.30 20.56 17.95
CA ALA A 35 -23.73 21.36 16.87
C ALA A 35 -22.21 21.35 16.88
N ARG A 36 -21.59 21.36 18.07
CA ARG A 36 -20.13 21.45 18.21
C ARG A 36 -19.63 20.87 19.51
N ASN A 37 -18.46 20.18 19.43
CA ASN A 37 -17.62 19.88 20.59
C ASN A 37 -16.33 20.71 20.50
N LYS A 38 -15.90 21.28 21.63
CA LYS A 38 -14.63 22.00 21.77
C LYS A 38 -13.88 21.46 22.97
N ILE A 39 -12.58 21.26 22.84
CA ILE A 39 -11.69 20.92 23.97
C ILE A 39 -10.76 22.10 24.20
N GLU A 40 -10.71 22.59 25.43
CA GLU A 40 -9.78 23.62 25.87
C GLU A 40 -8.90 23.04 26.97
N VAL A 41 -7.59 23.08 26.78
CA VAL A 41 -6.61 22.58 27.73
C VAL A 41 -5.79 23.75 28.27
N ASN A 42 -5.48 23.71 29.56
CA ASN A 42 -4.72 24.75 30.24
C ASN A 42 -3.25 24.85 29.73
N ASP A 43 -2.73 23.80 29.08
CA ASP A 43 -1.41 23.80 28.48
C ASP A 43 -1.52 23.78 26.94
N ARG A 44 -0.97 24.82 26.30
CA ARG A 44 -0.98 24.97 24.83
C ARG A 44 -0.08 23.97 24.11
N SER A 45 0.87 23.35 24.80
CA SER A 45 1.77 22.34 24.24
C SER A 45 1.09 20.98 24.08
N PHE A 46 -0.03 20.74 24.78
CA PHE A 46 -0.76 19.49 24.73
C PHE A 46 -1.57 19.36 23.43
N ASN A 47 -1.46 18.23 22.79
CA ASN A 47 -2.21 17.92 21.55
C ASN A 47 -3.68 17.60 21.87
N THR A 48 -4.55 18.58 21.79
CA THR A 48 -5.99 18.43 22.08
C THR A 48 -6.70 17.41 21.18
N ARG A 49 -6.14 17.10 19.99
CA ARG A 49 -6.71 16.11 19.07
C ARG A 49 -6.69 14.70 19.64
N GLU A 50 -5.72 14.40 20.47
CA GLU A 50 -5.62 13.13 21.18
C GLU A 50 -6.87 12.85 22.01
N LEU A 51 -7.42 13.87 22.69
CA LEU A 51 -8.64 13.75 23.48
C LEU A 51 -9.94 13.71 22.64
N GLN A 52 -9.91 14.17 21.39
CA GLN A 52 -11.10 14.15 20.53
C GLN A 52 -11.61 12.74 20.23
N THR A 53 -10.73 11.73 20.27
CA THR A 53 -11.10 10.33 20.06
C THR A 53 -11.93 9.77 21.21
N TYR A 54 -11.83 10.37 22.41
CA TYR A 54 -12.53 9.97 23.61
C TYR A 54 -13.89 10.63 23.80
N ILE A 55 -14.26 11.56 22.91
CA ILE A 55 -15.61 12.12 22.84
C ILE A 55 -16.55 11.05 22.28
N ARG A 56 -17.54 10.64 23.08
CA ARG A 56 -18.51 9.61 22.71
C ARG A 56 -19.51 10.08 21.66
N GLN A 57 -19.96 11.30 21.74
CA GLN A 57 -20.94 11.85 20.82
C GLN A 57 -20.29 12.95 19.97
N LYS A 58 -20.17 12.70 18.68
CA LYS A 58 -19.59 13.63 17.71
C LYS A 58 -20.70 14.34 16.94
N PRO A 59 -20.59 15.67 16.68
CA PRO A 59 -21.56 16.39 15.87
C PRO A 59 -21.57 15.89 14.42
N ASN A 60 -22.60 16.28 13.67
CA ASN A 60 -22.67 16.01 12.25
C ASN A 60 -21.43 16.55 11.51
N SER A 61 -20.99 15.83 10.48
CA SER A 61 -19.86 16.26 9.67
C SER A 61 -20.14 17.58 8.97
N SER A 62 -19.19 18.51 9.07
CA SER A 62 -19.25 19.81 8.42
C SER A 62 -18.11 19.97 7.40
N ILE A 63 -18.40 20.72 6.33
CA ILE A 63 -17.41 21.13 5.32
C ILE A 63 -16.98 22.57 5.62
N LEU A 64 -16.27 23.19 4.67
CA LEU A 64 -15.84 24.58 4.72
C LEU A 64 -16.92 25.52 5.31
N PHE A 65 -16.50 26.37 6.25
CA PHE A 65 -17.36 27.35 6.94
C PHE A 65 -18.50 26.75 7.79
N GLY A 66 -18.42 25.47 8.18
CA GLY A 66 -19.40 24.83 9.05
C GLY A 66 -20.70 24.39 8.36
N TRP A 67 -20.72 24.36 7.03
CA TRP A 67 -21.87 23.84 6.28
C TRP A 67 -21.96 22.31 6.40
N ASN A 68 -23.17 21.80 6.69
CA ASN A 68 -23.47 20.38 6.89
C ASN A 68 -24.35 19.85 5.73
N PRO A 69 -23.78 19.51 4.57
CA PRO A 69 -24.56 19.16 3.37
C PRO A 69 -25.40 17.89 3.57
N PHE A 70 -24.87 16.87 4.22
CA PHE A 70 -25.60 15.62 4.44
C PHE A 70 -26.73 15.78 5.45
N LEU A 71 -26.58 16.62 6.46
CA LEU A 71 -27.67 17.02 7.34
C LEU A 71 -28.73 17.83 6.59
N THR A 72 -28.31 18.70 5.68
CA THR A 72 -29.21 19.47 4.80
C THR A 72 -30.03 18.53 3.91
N ILE A 73 -29.37 17.55 3.27
CA ILE A 73 -30.06 16.53 2.45
C ILE A 73 -31.05 15.72 3.29
N TYR A 74 -30.67 15.30 4.49
CA TYR A 74 -31.56 14.61 5.40
C TYR A 74 -32.80 15.45 5.75
N ASN A 75 -32.60 16.73 6.07
CA ASN A 75 -33.66 17.65 6.42
C ASN A 75 -34.62 17.96 5.26
N TRP A 76 -34.18 17.82 4.00
CA TRP A 76 -35.07 17.92 2.85
C TRP A 76 -36.06 16.75 2.78
N GLY A 77 -35.71 15.59 3.32
CA GLY A 77 -36.61 14.45 3.44
C GLY A 77 -37.78 14.67 4.43
N GLY A 78 -37.71 15.71 5.29
CA GLY A 78 -38.72 15.98 6.31
C GLY A 78 -38.52 15.17 7.60
N GLN A 79 -39.48 15.27 8.53
CA GLN A 79 -39.36 14.64 9.85
C GLN A 79 -39.68 13.14 9.82
N ASP A 80 -40.77 12.74 9.14
CA ASP A 80 -41.19 11.35 8.98
C ASP A 80 -41.72 11.11 7.57
N PRO A 81 -40.83 10.97 6.57
CA PRO A 81 -41.24 10.88 5.19
C PRO A 81 -41.98 9.56 4.90
N LYS A 82 -43.21 9.69 4.34
CA LYS A 82 -44.00 8.54 3.86
C LYS A 82 -43.75 8.25 2.40
N ASP A 83 -43.22 9.23 1.66
CA ASP A 83 -42.91 9.12 0.23
C ASP A 83 -41.51 8.53 0.01
N TRP A 84 -41.33 7.88 -1.14
CA TRP A 84 -40.04 7.21 -1.47
C TRP A 84 -38.88 8.21 -1.63
N MET A 85 -39.15 9.42 -2.10
CA MET A 85 -38.13 10.45 -2.30
C MET A 85 -37.60 10.96 -0.95
N GLY A 86 -38.48 11.24 0.00
CA GLY A 86 -38.09 11.66 1.33
C GLY A 86 -37.31 10.57 2.06
N GLN A 87 -37.72 9.29 1.95
CA GLN A 87 -36.98 8.17 2.50
C GLN A 87 -35.59 7.99 1.83
N PHE A 88 -35.51 8.20 0.53
CA PHE A 88 -34.24 8.17 -0.21
C PHE A 88 -33.29 9.27 0.26
N LEU A 89 -33.80 10.51 0.40
CA LEU A 89 -33.01 11.65 0.89
C LEU A 89 -32.52 11.43 2.32
N GLN A 90 -33.35 10.84 3.19
CA GLN A 90 -32.90 10.47 4.54
C GLN A 90 -31.85 9.35 4.54
N ARG A 91 -31.94 8.40 3.60
CA ARG A 91 -30.95 7.31 3.49
C ARG A 91 -29.58 7.78 3.05
N ILE A 92 -29.50 8.77 2.15
CA ILE A 92 -28.24 9.34 1.68
C ILE A 92 -27.73 10.49 2.55
N GLY A 93 -28.64 11.11 3.32
CA GLY A 93 -28.32 12.16 4.28
C GLY A 93 -27.81 11.60 5.60
N GLN A 94 -27.43 12.51 6.49
CA GLN A 94 -27.03 12.19 7.88
C GLN A 94 -28.07 12.75 8.84
N ALA A 95 -28.67 11.90 9.67
CA ALA A 95 -29.60 12.32 10.70
C ALA A 95 -28.94 13.33 11.68
N PRO A 96 -29.70 14.29 12.22
CA PRO A 96 -29.19 15.19 13.25
C PRO A 96 -28.75 14.37 14.47
N VAL A 97 -27.59 14.72 15.01
CA VAL A 97 -27.11 14.11 16.27
C VAL A 97 -27.83 14.77 17.43
N VAL A 98 -28.75 14.04 18.05
CA VAL A 98 -29.50 14.51 19.23
C VAL A 98 -28.59 14.53 20.42
N TYR A 99 -28.52 15.67 21.14
CA TYR A 99 -27.68 15.84 22.31
C TYR A 99 -28.15 14.96 23.47
N ASP A 100 -27.21 14.20 24.06
CA ASP A 100 -27.41 13.34 25.22
C ASP A 100 -26.43 13.72 26.34
N PRO A 101 -26.92 14.23 27.50
CA PRO A 101 -26.07 14.56 28.62
C PRO A 101 -25.23 13.39 29.16
N ASN A 102 -25.76 12.16 29.12
CA ASN A 102 -25.02 10.96 29.58
C ASN A 102 -23.77 10.69 28.73
N MET A 103 -23.84 11.01 27.44
CA MET A 103 -22.68 10.89 26.53
C MET A 103 -21.59 11.92 26.83
N VAL A 104 -21.96 13.08 27.35
CA VAL A 104 -21.00 14.11 27.83
C VAL A 104 -20.26 13.60 29.05
N GLU A 105 -20.97 13.06 30.05
CA GLU A 105 -20.37 12.48 31.23
C GLU A 105 -19.46 11.28 30.91
N ALA A 106 -19.92 10.39 30.06
CA ALA A 106 -19.09 9.28 29.55
C ALA A 106 -17.83 9.78 28.84
N SER A 107 -17.92 10.90 28.10
CA SER A 107 -16.74 11.51 27.43
C SER A 107 -15.77 12.08 28.47
N ILE A 108 -16.25 12.73 29.51
CA ILE A 108 -15.42 13.25 30.59
C ILE A 108 -14.66 12.11 31.27
N ASN A 109 -15.32 11.03 31.62
CA ASN A 109 -14.71 9.87 32.28
C ASN A 109 -13.67 9.20 31.36
N ASN A 110 -13.95 9.08 30.05
CA ASN A 110 -12.99 8.54 29.10
C ASN A 110 -11.74 9.42 28.96
N MET A 111 -11.92 10.75 28.91
CA MET A 111 -10.79 11.69 28.87
C MET A 111 -9.95 11.63 30.14
N LEU A 112 -10.56 11.55 31.30
CA LEU A 112 -9.86 11.43 32.59
C LEU A 112 -9.04 10.15 32.66
N ASN A 113 -9.66 9.01 32.30
CA ASN A 113 -8.98 7.72 32.26
C ASN A 113 -7.79 7.73 31.29
N HIS A 114 -7.96 8.36 30.11
CA HIS A 114 -6.87 8.46 29.16
C HIS A 114 -5.75 9.37 29.66
N LEU A 115 -6.06 10.52 30.25
CA LEU A 115 -5.04 11.43 30.80
C LEU A 115 -4.22 10.75 31.89
N GLU A 116 -4.87 9.98 32.78
CA GLU A 116 -4.18 9.18 33.78
C GLU A 116 -3.32 8.09 33.16
N TYR A 117 -3.85 7.40 32.15
CA TYR A 117 -3.14 6.37 31.40
C TYR A 117 -1.84 6.87 30.74
N ILE A 118 -1.83 8.12 30.24
CA ILE A 118 -0.64 8.76 29.64
C ILE A 118 0.19 9.56 30.65
N GLY A 119 -0.11 9.46 31.97
CA GLY A 119 0.71 9.96 33.05
C GLY A 119 0.38 11.35 33.57
N TYR A 120 -0.80 11.91 33.27
CA TYR A 120 -1.29 13.16 33.88
C TYR A 120 -2.21 12.86 35.07
N TYR A 121 -1.63 12.64 36.23
CA TYR A 121 -2.33 12.23 37.44
C TYR A 121 -3.05 13.39 38.11
N GLY A 122 -4.31 13.15 38.49
CA GLY A 122 -5.16 14.18 39.13
C GLY A 122 -5.62 15.26 38.16
N SER A 123 -5.72 14.95 36.86
CA SER A 123 -6.36 15.81 35.88
C SER A 123 -7.85 16.02 36.19
N THR A 124 -8.39 17.15 35.76
CA THR A 124 -9.82 17.42 35.88
C THR A 124 -10.41 17.84 34.52
N VAL A 125 -11.61 17.36 34.22
CA VAL A 125 -12.36 17.72 33.01
C VAL A 125 -13.74 18.22 33.44
N LYS A 126 -14.10 19.45 33.04
CA LYS A 126 -15.42 20.02 33.26
C LYS A 126 -16.08 20.35 31.94
N SER A 127 -17.38 20.10 31.78
CA SER A 127 -18.13 20.50 30.61
C SER A 127 -18.89 21.79 30.81
N GLU A 128 -18.89 22.66 29.82
CA GLU A 128 -19.79 23.80 29.70
C GLU A 128 -20.71 23.55 28.49
N VAL A 129 -22.02 23.55 28.77
CA VAL A 129 -23.04 23.31 27.74
C VAL A 129 -23.76 24.63 27.46
N ARG A 130 -23.66 25.11 26.24
CA ARG A 130 -24.33 26.32 25.76
C ARG A 130 -25.43 25.95 24.76
N VAL A 131 -26.65 26.31 25.07
CA VAL A 131 -27.82 26.11 24.22
C VAL A 131 -28.16 27.40 23.51
N HIS A 132 -28.24 27.37 22.18
CA HIS A 132 -28.73 28.47 21.38
C HIS A 132 -29.80 27.96 20.41
N LYS A 133 -31.03 28.44 20.57
CA LYS A 133 -32.22 27.89 19.88
C LYS A 133 -32.34 26.37 20.15
N ARG A 134 -32.25 25.53 19.13
CA ARG A 134 -32.28 24.06 19.25
C ARG A 134 -30.91 23.42 18.99
N GLU A 135 -29.82 24.18 19.17
CA GLU A 135 -28.44 23.72 19.00
C GLU A 135 -27.67 23.76 20.30
N VAL A 136 -26.91 22.74 20.56
CA VAL A 136 -26.04 22.58 21.74
C VAL A 136 -24.59 22.59 21.33
N ASN A 137 -23.80 23.44 21.98
CA ASN A 137 -22.36 23.44 21.92
C ASN A 137 -21.80 22.99 23.27
N VAL A 138 -20.92 21.97 23.24
CA VAL A 138 -20.26 21.45 24.43
C VAL A 138 -18.79 21.85 24.39
N THR A 139 -18.34 22.53 25.49
CA THR A 139 -16.90 22.81 25.66
C THR A 139 -16.39 22.01 26.85
N TYR A 140 -15.36 21.21 26.62
CA TYR A 140 -14.65 20.45 27.65
C TYR A 140 -13.44 21.26 28.12
N HIS A 141 -13.43 21.72 29.34
CA HIS A 141 -12.32 22.42 29.98
C HIS A 141 -11.44 21.39 30.70
N VAL A 142 -10.28 21.12 30.16
CA VAL A 142 -9.32 20.14 30.67
C VAL A 142 -8.22 20.88 31.43
N THR A 143 -8.01 20.50 32.69
CA THR A 143 -6.85 20.92 33.48
C THR A 143 -5.96 19.71 33.67
N LEU A 144 -4.79 19.73 33.05
CA LEU A 144 -3.82 18.66 33.16
C LEU A 144 -3.26 18.58 34.58
N GLY A 145 -3.19 17.35 35.07
CA GLY A 145 -2.62 17.03 36.35
C GLY A 145 -1.08 16.95 36.34
N LYS A 146 -0.54 16.49 37.45
CA LYS A 146 0.92 16.38 37.60
C LYS A 146 1.49 15.17 36.84
N ARG A 147 2.70 15.33 36.32
CA ARG A 147 3.50 14.22 35.79
C ARG A 147 4.69 13.96 36.73
N TYR A 148 5.01 12.70 36.90
CA TYR A 148 6.09 12.28 37.80
C TYR A 148 7.22 11.66 36.96
N PRO A 149 8.41 12.30 36.87
CA PRO A 149 9.56 11.65 36.25
C PRO A 149 10.01 10.47 37.12
N VAL A 150 10.36 9.35 36.50
CA VAL A 150 10.92 8.18 37.16
C VAL A 150 12.31 8.53 37.70
N SER A 151 12.51 8.47 39.02
CA SER A 151 13.82 8.76 39.64
C SER A 151 14.75 7.54 39.65
N SER A 152 14.19 6.35 39.87
CA SER A 152 14.89 5.08 39.85
C SER A 152 14.01 3.94 39.42
N LEU A 153 14.61 2.90 38.82
CA LEU A 153 13.92 1.66 38.45
C LEU A 153 14.61 0.49 39.16
N ARG A 154 13.83 -0.23 39.97
CA ARG A 154 14.24 -1.46 40.64
C ARG A 154 13.50 -2.65 40.07
N PHE A 155 14.15 -3.83 40.11
CA PHE A 155 13.59 -5.07 39.65
C PHE A 155 13.43 -6.04 40.81
N ASP A 156 12.23 -6.58 40.96
CA ASP A 156 11.93 -7.65 41.91
C ASP A 156 11.56 -8.89 41.10
N LEU A 157 12.49 -9.85 41.00
CA LEU A 157 12.41 -10.97 40.07
C LEU A 157 12.13 -12.28 40.84
N PRO A 158 11.50 -13.25 40.18
CA PRO A 158 11.31 -14.58 40.74
C PRO A 158 12.64 -15.23 41.17
N ASP A 159 12.53 -16.16 42.12
CA ASP A 159 13.72 -16.86 42.66
C ASP A 159 14.13 -18.04 41.77
N SER A 160 14.34 -17.76 40.50
CA SER A 160 14.82 -18.70 39.47
C SER A 160 16.08 -18.14 38.82
N GLU A 161 17.21 -18.85 38.97
CA GLU A 161 18.49 -18.44 38.37
C GLU A 161 18.40 -18.40 36.84
N GLU A 162 17.69 -19.36 36.23
CA GLU A 162 17.48 -19.40 34.78
C GLU A 162 16.71 -18.18 34.29
N PHE A 163 15.64 -17.79 35.00
CA PHE A 163 14.86 -16.62 34.65
C PHE A 163 15.68 -15.32 34.80
N ARG A 164 16.42 -15.21 35.89
CA ARG A 164 17.28 -14.03 36.13
C ARG A 164 18.36 -13.88 35.06
N THR A 165 18.95 -14.98 34.60
CA THR A 165 19.92 -14.97 33.49
C THR A 165 19.31 -14.46 32.21
N ASP A 166 18.10 -14.96 31.83
CA ASP A 166 17.41 -14.48 30.62
C ASP A 166 16.95 -13.02 30.76
N PHE A 167 16.57 -12.60 31.97
CA PHE A 167 16.20 -11.21 32.24
C PHE A 167 17.41 -10.27 32.09
N GLU A 168 18.55 -10.61 32.64
CA GLU A 168 19.77 -9.80 32.50
C GLU A 168 20.20 -9.66 31.04
N ALA A 169 19.97 -10.68 30.19
CA ALA A 169 20.26 -10.62 28.77
C ALA A 169 19.30 -9.65 28.01
N ASP A 170 18.12 -9.33 28.56
CA ASP A 170 17.16 -8.39 28.00
C ASP A 170 17.13 -7.02 28.70
N ARG A 171 17.85 -6.86 29.79
CA ARG A 171 17.81 -5.70 30.67
C ARG A 171 18.06 -4.38 29.97
N ASP A 172 19.03 -4.33 29.05
CA ASP A 172 19.35 -3.13 28.28
C ASP A 172 18.24 -2.69 27.32
N ARG A 173 17.33 -3.61 26.98
CA ARG A 173 16.18 -3.38 26.12
C ARG A 173 14.95 -2.85 26.86
N VAL A 174 14.97 -2.80 28.18
CA VAL A 174 13.90 -2.21 28.99
C VAL A 174 13.67 -0.78 28.53
N THR A 175 12.43 -0.46 28.16
CA THR A 175 12.07 0.83 27.58
C THR A 175 11.90 1.92 28.64
N ILE A 176 11.58 1.55 29.87
CA ILE A 176 11.39 2.46 30.99
C ILE A 176 12.73 2.90 31.55
N LYS A 177 13.02 4.20 31.50
CA LYS A 177 14.32 4.75 31.95
C LYS A 177 14.14 5.89 32.96
N PRO A 178 15.09 6.06 33.89
CA PRO A 178 15.12 7.22 34.74
C PRO A 178 15.08 8.53 33.94
N GLY A 179 14.29 9.49 34.41
CA GLY A 179 14.03 10.76 33.73
C GLY A 179 12.79 10.77 32.82
N GLN A 180 12.32 9.61 32.38
CA GLN A 180 11.06 9.48 31.64
C GLN A 180 9.87 9.71 32.56
N PHE A 181 8.78 10.26 32.05
CA PHE A 181 7.56 10.41 32.86
C PHE A 181 6.86 9.07 33.05
N LEU A 182 6.39 8.84 34.28
CA LEU A 182 5.60 7.68 34.63
C LEU A 182 4.24 7.72 33.88
N ALA A 183 3.96 6.73 33.06
CA ALA A 183 2.70 6.56 32.37
C ALA A 183 2.31 5.07 32.33
N ALA A 184 1.06 4.77 32.62
CA ALA A 184 0.56 3.37 32.58
C ALA A 184 0.70 2.76 31.19
N ALA A 185 0.58 3.58 30.15
CA ALA A 185 0.83 3.18 28.76
C ALA A 185 2.23 2.57 28.55
N ASP A 186 3.27 3.25 29.07
CA ASP A 186 4.65 2.79 28.93
C ASP A 186 4.93 1.52 29.76
N LEU A 187 4.30 1.44 30.95
CA LEU A 187 4.40 0.24 31.80
C LEU A 187 3.76 -0.97 31.13
N GLU A 188 2.59 -0.79 30.51
CA GLU A 188 1.90 -1.85 29.78
C GLU A 188 2.67 -2.26 28.53
N ALA A 189 3.20 -1.30 27.77
CA ALA A 189 4.00 -1.57 26.59
C ALA A 189 5.27 -2.37 26.92
N GLU A 190 5.97 -2.01 28.02
CA GLU A 190 7.12 -2.75 28.49
C GLU A 190 6.77 -4.17 28.96
N SER A 191 5.66 -4.31 29.69
CA SER A 191 5.18 -5.63 30.13
C SER A 191 4.90 -6.55 28.94
N GLU A 192 4.26 -6.03 27.87
CA GLU A 192 3.98 -6.82 26.67
C GLU A 192 5.26 -7.17 25.91
N ARG A 193 6.16 -6.19 25.70
CA ARG A 193 7.45 -6.39 25.04
C ARG A 193 8.27 -7.47 25.74
N SER A 194 8.40 -7.34 27.05
CA SER A 194 9.19 -8.25 27.87
C SER A 194 8.54 -9.63 27.93
N ALA A 195 7.21 -9.71 28.09
CA ALA A 195 6.48 -10.99 28.05
C ALA A 195 6.66 -11.70 26.69
N GLN A 196 6.61 -10.96 25.59
CA GLN A 196 6.89 -11.53 24.26
C GLN A 196 8.32 -12.08 24.17
N TYR A 197 9.32 -11.36 24.68
CA TYR A 197 10.69 -11.85 24.73
C TYR A 197 10.78 -13.20 25.49
N PHE A 198 10.19 -13.31 26.68
CA PHE A 198 10.22 -14.53 27.46
C PHE A 198 9.50 -15.70 26.78
N ARG A 199 8.36 -15.43 26.09
CA ARG A 199 7.69 -16.45 25.28
C ARG A 199 8.55 -16.98 24.12
N THR A 200 9.52 -16.20 23.64
CA THR A 200 10.51 -16.70 22.66
C THR A 200 11.65 -17.50 23.30
N LYS A 201 11.80 -17.46 24.62
CA LYS A 201 12.88 -18.11 25.38
C LYS A 201 12.46 -19.39 26.09
N GLY A 202 11.23 -19.85 25.87
CA GLY A 202 10.73 -21.09 26.44
C GLY A 202 9.65 -20.94 27.49
N TYR A 203 9.33 -19.74 27.95
CA TYR A 203 8.36 -19.52 29.01
C TYR A 203 6.93 -19.53 28.47
N TYR A 204 6.41 -20.74 28.30
CA TYR A 204 5.03 -20.93 27.83
C TYR A 204 4.01 -20.37 28.83
N GLY A 205 3.00 -19.67 28.31
CA GLY A 205 1.95 -19.04 29.13
C GLY A 205 2.38 -17.77 29.86
N PHE A 206 3.63 -17.32 29.72
CA PHE A 206 4.09 -16.08 30.31
C PHE A 206 3.42 -14.88 29.65
N SER A 207 2.88 -13.95 30.44
CA SER A 207 2.06 -12.84 29.96
C SER A 207 2.29 -11.53 30.72
N LYS A 208 1.86 -10.41 30.14
CA LYS A 208 1.93 -9.10 30.77
C LYS A 208 1.21 -9.01 32.12
N THR A 209 0.28 -9.93 32.40
CA THR A 209 -0.46 -9.95 33.67
C THR A 209 0.38 -10.38 34.87
N GLN A 210 1.57 -10.95 34.64
CA GLN A 210 2.53 -11.30 35.69
C GLN A 210 3.41 -10.11 36.14
N TYR A 211 3.31 -8.96 35.44
CA TYR A 211 4.01 -7.74 35.81
C TYR A 211 3.21 -6.90 36.76
N PHE A 212 3.87 -6.47 37.84
CA PHE A 212 3.33 -5.59 38.86
C PHE A 212 4.27 -4.39 39.00
N PHE A 213 3.70 -3.19 39.06
CA PHE A 213 4.46 -1.97 39.23
C PHE A 213 4.02 -1.26 40.49
N VAL A 214 5.00 -0.87 41.28
CA VAL A 214 4.80 -0.02 42.48
C VAL A 214 5.59 1.24 42.27
N ALA A 215 4.89 2.38 42.26
CA ALA A 215 5.50 3.69 42.14
C ALA A 215 5.38 4.44 43.47
N ASP A 216 6.52 4.68 44.13
CA ASP A 216 6.61 5.52 45.33
C ASP A 216 6.80 6.98 44.89
N THR A 217 5.79 7.79 45.16
CA THR A 217 5.77 9.24 44.90
C THR A 217 5.88 10.08 46.19
N LEU A 218 6.02 9.42 47.33
CA LEU A 218 6.04 10.07 48.65
C LEU A 218 7.48 10.34 49.13
N THR A 219 8.39 9.40 48.87
CA THR A 219 9.79 9.50 49.35
C THR A 219 10.53 10.63 48.64
N GLU A 220 10.35 10.85 47.35
CA GLU A 220 10.91 11.97 46.59
C GLU A 220 9.78 12.87 46.05
N PRO A 221 9.51 14.04 46.65
CA PRO A 221 8.47 14.90 46.18
C PRO A 221 8.59 15.29 44.70
N GLY A 222 7.57 15.02 43.91
CA GLY A 222 7.50 15.37 42.49
C GLY A 222 8.21 14.36 41.56
N LYS A 223 8.69 13.24 42.07
CA LYS A 223 9.28 12.12 41.31
C LYS A 223 8.63 10.81 41.73
N ALA A 224 8.90 9.74 40.95
CA ALA A 224 8.44 8.40 41.24
C ALA A 224 9.61 7.42 41.27
N ALA A 225 9.84 6.75 42.41
CA ALA A 225 10.72 5.59 42.46
C ALA A 225 9.91 4.35 42.06
N LEU A 226 10.26 3.73 40.94
CA LEU A 226 9.51 2.63 40.35
C LEU A 226 10.12 1.28 40.68
N THR A 227 9.31 0.33 41.13
CA THR A 227 9.69 -1.07 41.29
C THR A 227 8.87 -1.90 40.31
N MET A 228 9.50 -2.62 39.41
CA MET A 228 8.91 -3.61 38.51
C MET A 228 9.10 -5.00 39.12
N SER A 229 7.99 -5.61 39.53
CA SER A 229 7.97 -6.96 40.10
C SER A 229 7.40 -7.94 39.07
N ILE A 230 8.07 -9.08 38.88
CA ILE A 230 7.57 -10.19 38.06
C ILE A 230 7.27 -11.35 39.01
N ARG A 231 6.04 -11.84 38.97
CA ARG A 231 5.54 -12.84 39.92
C ARG A 231 4.98 -14.06 39.21
N GLU A 232 5.00 -15.20 39.90
CA GLU A 232 4.50 -16.49 39.40
C GLU A 232 2.98 -16.52 39.20
N TYR A 233 2.24 -15.58 39.75
CA TYR A 233 0.80 -15.48 39.58
C TYR A 233 0.41 -14.24 38.77
N ALA A 234 -0.63 -14.39 37.94
CA ALA A 234 -1.18 -13.29 37.18
C ALA A 234 -2.13 -12.43 38.06
N ARG A 235 -2.39 -11.19 37.67
CA ARG A 235 -3.27 -10.23 38.41
C ARG A 235 -4.66 -10.74 38.68
N ASN A 236 -5.17 -11.67 37.88
CA ASN A 236 -6.52 -12.24 37.98
C ASN A 236 -6.54 -13.61 38.63
N THR A 237 -5.43 -14.11 39.15
CA THR A 237 -5.31 -15.38 39.83
C THR A 237 -4.84 -15.18 41.26
N SER A 238 -5.28 -16.06 42.19
CA SER A 238 -4.80 -16.07 43.55
C SER A 238 -3.39 -16.70 43.63
N GLU A 239 -2.64 -16.40 44.70
CA GLU A 239 -1.33 -16.99 44.94
C GLU A 239 -1.40 -18.54 45.01
N GLN A 240 -2.51 -19.09 45.42
CA GLN A 240 -2.76 -20.53 45.45
C GLN A 240 -2.86 -21.17 44.06
N SER A 241 -3.13 -20.37 43.04
CA SER A 241 -3.22 -20.80 41.63
C SER A 241 -1.97 -20.39 40.84
N ALA A 242 -0.86 -20.06 41.51
CA ALA A 242 0.38 -19.66 40.87
C ALA A 242 0.95 -20.77 40.00
N VAL A 243 1.38 -20.41 38.78
CA VAL A 243 2.09 -21.27 37.86
C VAL A 243 3.57 -20.88 37.90
N PRO A 244 4.48 -21.83 38.23
CA PRO A 244 5.90 -21.51 38.28
C PRO A 244 6.43 -20.94 36.95
N ILE A 245 7.24 -19.88 37.04
CA ILE A 245 7.92 -19.29 35.88
C ILE A 245 9.10 -20.20 35.50
N ARG A 246 8.91 -21.02 34.47
CA ARG A 246 9.93 -21.96 34.00
C ARG A 246 9.85 -22.16 32.50
N LYS A 247 10.92 -22.72 31.92
CA LYS A 247 10.94 -23.07 30.50
C LYS A 247 10.27 -24.40 30.23
N TYR A 248 9.58 -24.45 29.13
CA TYR A 248 8.92 -25.63 28.60
C TYR A 248 9.61 -26.10 27.33
N ARG A 249 9.64 -27.42 27.13
CA ARG A 249 10.05 -28.03 25.87
C ARG A 249 8.81 -28.52 25.12
N LEU A 250 8.91 -28.56 23.81
CA LEU A 250 7.90 -29.19 22.99
C LEU A 250 7.95 -30.70 23.18
N GLY A 251 6.80 -31.28 23.56
CA GLY A 251 6.56 -32.72 23.58
C GLY A 251 6.25 -33.22 22.17
N ASP A 252 5.08 -33.85 22.01
CA ASP A 252 4.64 -34.34 20.71
C ASP A 252 4.16 -33.15 19.84
N VAL A 253 4.53 -33.19 18.56
CA VAL A 253 4.06 -32.21 17.55
C VAL A 253 3.25 -32.98 16.52
N LEU A 254 1.92 -32.88 16.61
CA LEU A 254 0.99 -33.60 15.76
C LEU A 254 0.31 -32.68 14.77
N ILE A 255 0.35 -33.04 13.47
CA ILE A 255 -0.36 -32.33 12.41
C ILE A 255 -1.56 -33.17 11.98
N SER A 256 -2.76 -32.65 12.15
CA SER A 256 -4.00 -33.28 11.75
C SER A 256 -4.65 -32.52 10.60
N TYR A 257 -5.17 -33.26 9.62
CA TYR A 257 -5.87 -32.70 8.46
C TYR A 257 -6.91 -33.71 7.94
N ASP A 258 -7.82 -33.21 7.10
CA ASP A 258 -8.89 -34.02 6.52
C ASP A 258 -8.31 -35.20 5.69
N ARG A 259 -8.78 -36.42 5.95
CA ARG A 259 -8.36 -37.66 5.24
C ARG A 259 -8.60 -37.58 3.72
N ASN A 260 -9.57 -36.80 3.28
CA ASN A 260 -9.87 -36.63 1.86
C ASN A 260 -8.85 -35.72 1.14
N LEU A 261 -8.04 -34.97 1.88
CA LEU A 261 -7.00 -34.11 1.32
C LEU A 261 -5.75 -34.96 1.00
N ARG A 262 -5.45 -35.12 -0.27
CA ARG A 262 -4.18 -35.74 -0.71
C ARG A 262 -3.08 -34.70 -0.64
N ILE A 263 -2.29 -34.73 0.43
CA ILE A 263 -1.10 -33.87 0.58
C ILE A 263 0.06 -34.72 1.08
N ARG A 264 1.27 -34.44 0.57
CA ARG A 264 2.49 -35.14 0.97
C ARG A 264 2.86 -34.71 2.40
N PRO A 265 3.04 -35.64 3.36
CA PRO A 265 3.46 -35.28 4.72
C PRO A 265 4.74 -34.48 4.76
N SER A 266 5.72 -34.81 3.93
CA SER A 266 6.99 -34.07 3.83
C SER A 266 6.83 -32.58 3.47
N ALA A 267 5.77 -32.21 2.74
CA ALA A 267 5.49 -30.81 2.43
C ALA A 267 5.06 -30.03 3.69
N LEU A 268 4.26 -30.66 4.55
CA LEU A 268 3.83 -30.07 5.82
C LEU A 268 4.99 -30.02 6.82
N GLU A 269 5.79 -31.09 6.89
CA GLU A 269 6.97 -31.15 7.75
C GLU A 269 8.03 -30.09 7.40
N ASN A 270 8.24 -29.79 6.11
CA ASN A 270 9.16 -28.75 5.67
C ASN A 270 8.71 -27.34 6.06
N LEU A 271 7.40 -27.12 6.18
CA LEU A 271 6.83 -25.82 6.57
C LEU A 271 6.69 -25.67 8.08
N ASN A 272 6.58 -26.79 8.81
CA ASN A 272 6.57 -26.80 10.25
C ASN A 272 8.00 -26.61 10.80
N ILE A 273 8.20 -25.59 11.63
CA ILE A 273 9.47 -25.30 12.29
C ILE A 273 9.56 -25.99 13.65
N LEU A 274 8.40 -26.32 14.24
CA LEU A 274 8.32 -26.89 15.57
C LEU A 274 8.85 -28.33 15.57
N ARG A 275 9.76 -28.64 16.48
CA ARG A 275 10.35 -29.99 16.63
C ARG A 275 10.24 -30.46 18.09
N PRO A 276 9.90 -31.72 18.33
CA PRO A 276 9.94 -32.30 19.67
C PRO A 276 11.30 -32.11 20.35
N GLY A 277 11.29 -31.83 21.64
CA GLY A 277 12.49 -31.64 22.46
C GLY A 277 13.09 -30.24 22.44
N GLN A 278 12.72 -29.38 21.48
CA GLN A 278 13.16 -27.98 21.48
C GLN A 278 12.43 -27.17 22.56
N TYR A 279 13.06 -26.11 23.05
CA TYR A 279 12.35 -25.16 23.90
C TYR A 279 11.20 -24.52 23.14
N TYR A 280 10.11 -24.22 23.84
CA TYR A 280 8.99 -23.45 23.31
C TYR A 280 9.50 -22.11 22.78
N ASP A 281 9.06 -21.70 21.62
CA ASP A 281 9.33 -20.41 20.99
C ASP A 281 8.09 -19.92 20.29
N GLU A 282 7.45 -18.89 20.84
CA GLU A 282 6.24 -18.30 20.25
C GLU A 282 6.49 -17.79 18.82
N SER A 283 7.69 -17.29 18.54
CA SER A 283 8.05 -16.83 17.20
C SER A 283 8.09 -17.98 16.18
N ALA A 284 8.51 -19.19 16.61
CA ALA A 284 8.48 -20.39 15.79
C ALA A 284 7.04 -20.87 15.55
N VAL A 285 6.16 -20.76 16.55
CA VAL A 285 4.72 -21.03 16.40
C VAL A 285 4.11 -20.10 15.37
N ASN A 286 4.32 -18.81 15.50
CA ASN A 286 3.81 -17.79 14.58
C ASN A 286 4.34 -17.98 13.16
N ARG A 287 5.63 -18.31 13.00
CA ARG A 287 6.22 -18.63 11.69
C ARG A 287 5.62 -19.90 11.08
N THR A 288 5.40 -20.95 11.88
CA THR A 288 4.74 -22.17 11.41
C THR A 288 3.32 -21.87 10.92
N TYR A 289 2.56 -21.09 11.71
CA TYR A 289 1.23 -20.64 11.33
C TYR A 289 1.25 -19.87 9.98
N ALA A 290 2.15 -18.89 9.87
CA ALA A 290 2.28 -18.06 8.66
C ALA A 290 2.63 -18.89 7.42
N ARG A 291 3.57 -19.86 7.54
CA ARG A 291 3.97 -20.75 6.44
C ARG A 291 2.85 -21.69 6.00
N LEU A 292 2.15 -22.31 6.94
CA LEU A 292 1.03 -23.20 6.63
C LEU A 292 -0.14 -22.42 6.00
N SER A 293 -0.44 -21.23 6.51
CA SER A 293 -1.48 -20.34 5.96
C SER A 293 -1.12 -19.85 4.55
N ALA A 294 0.14 -19.61 4.26
CA ALA A 294 0.61 -19.15 2.94
C ALA A 294 0.45 -20.19 1.81
N LEU A 295 0.20 -21.46 2.14
CA LEU A 295 -0.13 -22.47 1.13
C LEU A 295 -1.46 -22.20 0.43
N HIS A 296 -2.37 -21.45 1.06
CA HIS A 296 -3.75 -21.24 0.60
C HIS A 296 -4.54 -22.54 0.34
N VAL A 297 -3.96 -23.70 0.61
CA VAL A 297 -4.62 -24.99 0.62
C VAL A 297 -5.59 -25.06 1.81
N PHE A 298 -5.21 -24.41 2.91
CA PHE A 298 -5.97 -24.37 4.14
C PHE A 298 -6.68 -23.02 4.29
N ASN A 299 -7.93 -23.05 4.74
CA ASN A 299 -8.72 -21.89 5.15
C ASN A 299 -8.79 -21.75 6.68
N GLY A 300 -8.34 -22.74 7.41
CA GLY A 300 -8.19 -22.73 8.86
C GLY A 300 -6.89 -23.44 9.24
N VAL A 301 -6.04 -22.75 9.96
CA VAL A 301 -4.84 -23.27 10.61
C VAL A 301 -5.02 -22.97 12.09
N ASN A 302 -5.14 -23.98 12.92
CA ASN A 302 -5.27 -23.82 14.36
C ASN A 302 -4.11 -24.56 15.04
N ILE A 303 -3.32 -23.82 15.81
CA ILE A 303 -2.20 -24.37 16.57
C ILE A 303 -2.58 -24.31 18.04
N GLN A 304 -2.80 -25.46 18.65
CA GLN A 304 -3.12 -25.59 20.06
C GLN A 304 -1.88 -26.11 20.80
N MET A 305 -1.66 -25.56 21.97
CA MET A 305 -0.59 -25.93 22.86
C MET A 305 -1.20 -26.43 24.16
N ASP A 306 -1.01 -27.73 24.45
CA ASP A 306 -1.55 -28.37 25.62
C ASP A 306 -0.41 -28.74 26.57
N GLN A 307 -0.42 -28.21 27.78
CA GLN A 307 0.56 -28.57 28.80
C GLN A 307 0.33 -30.02 29.24
N ARG A 308 1.32 -30.90 28.99
CA ARG A 308 1.27 -32.32 29.38
C ARG A 308 1.68 -32.48 30.82
N ASP A 309 2.77 -31.84 31.20
CA ASP A 309 3.31 -31.90 32.57
C ASP A 309 4.04 -30.61 32.92
N SER A 310 4.84 -30.65 33.97
CA SER A 310 5.56 -29.49 34.48
C SER A 310 6.63 -28.91 33.56
N ALA A 311 7.05 -29.58 32.50
CA ALA A 311 8.15 -29.16 31.63
C ALA A 311 7.86 -29.36 30.11
N LEU A 312 6.77 -30.02 29.76
CA LEU A 312 6.42 -30.38 28.40
C LEU A 312 5.09 -29.76 27.95
N VAL A 313 5.10 -29.24 26.74
CA VAL A 313 3.92 -28.72 26.04
C VAL A 313 3.77 -29.45 24.71
N ASP A 314 2.67 -30.14 24.53
CA ASP A 314 2.32 -30.78 23.27
C ASP A 314 1.72 -29.78 22.30
N CYS A 315 2.06 -29.94 21.05
CA CYS A 315 1.56 -29.09 19.98
C CYS A 315 0.64 -29.88 19.04
N ARG A 316 -0.59 -29.42 18.89
CA ARG A 316 -1.53 -29.94 17.91
C ARG A 316 -1.80 -28.89 16.85
N ILE A 317 -1.54 -29.19 15.58
CA ILE A 317 -1.78 -28.36 14.43
C ILE A 317 -2.97 -28.95 13.65
N ASP A 318 -4.14 -28.32 13.75
CA ASP A 318 -5.35 -28.74 13.04
C ASP A 318 -5.53 -27.90 11.77
N LEU A 319 -5.55 -28.57 10.63
CA LEU A 319 -5.63 -27.96 9.31
C LEU A 319 -6.97 -28.26 8.64
N ARG A 320 -7.73 -27.23 8.30
CA ARG A 320 -8.97 -27.36 7.52
C ARG A 320 -8.72 -26.92 6.09
N HIS A 321 -9.00 -27.79 5.12
CA HIS A 321 -8.75 -27.47 3.71
C HIS A 321 -9.78 -26.51 3.13
N SER A 322 -9.33 -25.67 2.20
CA SER A 322 -10.17 -24.81 1.36
C SER A 322 -10.60 -25.56 0.10
N ARG A 323 -11.45 -24.95 -0.72
CA ARG A 323 -11.65 -25.44 -2.09
C ARG A 323 -10.32 -25.41 -2.85
N LEU A 324 -9.90 -26.59 -3.33
CA LEU A 324 -8.58 -26.75 -3.96
C LEU A 324 -8.52 -26.18 -5.37
N GLN A 325 -9.64 -26.15 -6.07
CA GLN A 325 -9.72 -25.69 -7.46
C GLN A 325 -10.95 -24.82 -7.68
N GLY A 326 -10.89 -23.97 -8.67
CA GLY A 326 -12.00 -23.12 -9.05
C GLY A 326 -11.72 -22.28 -10.27
N PHE A 327 -12.77 -21.64 -10.75
CA PHE A 327 -12.71 -20.67 -11.83
C PHE A 327 -13.01 -19.28 -11.27
N LYS A 328 -12.36 -18.27 -11.85
CA LYS A 328 -12.63 -16.88 -11.59
C LYS A 328 -12.87 -16.19 -12.92
N ILE A 329 -14.01 -15.53 -13.03
CA ILE A 329 -14.38 -14.74 -14.21
C ILE A 329 -14.36 -13.27 -13.79
N ASN A 330 -13.57 -12.47 -14.49
CA ASN A 330 -13.55 -11.03 -14.33
C ASN A 330 -13.94 -10.39 -15.66
N LEU A 331 -14.66 -9.29 -15.59
CA LEU A 331 -14.94 -8.42 -16.72
C LEU A 331 -14.52 -7.00 -16.31
N GLU A 332 -13.56 -6.47 -17.01
CA GLU A 332 -13.05 -5.11 -16.78
C GLU A 332 -13.47 -4.24 -17.95
N ALA A 333 -14.02 -3.07 -17.65
CA ALA A 333 -14.18 -2.00 -18.62
C ALA A 333 -13.09 -0.97 -18.38
N SER A 334 -12.46 -0.50 -19.43
CA SER A 334 -11.41 0.50 -19.38
C SER A 334 -11.67 1.65 -20.32
N THR A 335 -11.26 2.83 -19.92
CA THR A 335 -11.14 3.96 -20.82
C THR A 335 -9.78 4.58 -20.59
N ASN A 336 -9.14 4.99 -21.65
CA ASN A 336 -7.90 5.71 -21.54
C ASN A 336 -8.09 7.15 -22.05
N SER A 337 -7.15 7.94 -21.77
CA SER A 337 -7.13 9.35 -22.06
C SER A 337 -6.91 9.70 -23.54
N THR A 338 -6.49 8.71 -24.36
CA THR A 338 -6.45 8.85 -25.82
C THR A 338 -7.83 8.63 -26.47
N GLY A 339 -8.88 8.44 -25.66
CA GLY A 339 -10.25 8.23 -26.12
C GLY A 339 -10.57 6.76 -26.46
N LEU A 340 -9.63 5.84 -26.24
CA LEU A 340 -9.92 4.41 -26.40
C LEU A 340 -10.78 3.90 -25.24
N MET A 341 -11.85 3.22 -25.58
CA MET A 341 -12.69 2.47 -24.67
C MET A 341 -12.41 0.99 -24.85
N GLY A 342 -12.35 0.24 -23.76
CA GLY A 342 -12.00 -1.17 -23.80
C GLY A 342 -12.84 -2.04 -22.89
N ILE A 343 -12.97 -3.30 -23.29
CA ILE A 343 -13.56 -4.37 -22.49
C ILE A 343 -12.56 -5.52 -22.43
N SER A 344 -12.26 -5.98 -21.22
CA SER A 344 -11.27 -7.03 -20.97
C SER A 344 -11.92 -8.19 -20.19
N PRO A 345 -12.52 -9.17 -20.87
CA PRO A 345 -12.93 -10.42 -20.24
C PRO A 345 -11.71 -11.25 -19.85
N GLN A 346 -11.74 -11.82 -18.66
CA GLN A 346 -10.72 -12.72 -18.15
C GLN A 346 -11.35 -13.96 -17.54
N LEU A 347 -10.89 -15.12 -17.93
CA LEU A 347 -11.19 -16.41 -17.32
C LEU A 347 -9.92 -16.95 -16.69
N SER A 348 -9.96 -17.29 -15.42
CA SER A 348 -8.82 -17.88 -14.73
C SER A 348 -9.26 -19.17 -14.03
N TYR A 349 -8.47 -20.22 -14.20
CA TYR A 349 -8.55 -21.46 -13.46
C TYR A 349 -7.40 -21.52 -12.47
N PHE A 350 -7.66 -22.01 -11.25
CA PHE A 350 -6.62 -22.28 -10.28
C PHE A 350 -6.79 -23.66 -9.65
N HIS A 351 -5.65 -24.29 -9.32
CA HIS A 351 -5.58 -25.49 -8.49
C HIS A 351 -4.48 -25.30 -7.44
N LYS A 352 -4.82 -25.43 -6.16
CA LYS A 352 -3.95 -25.06 -5.04
C LYS A 352 -3.04 -26.18 -4.54
N ASN A 353 -3.12 -27.38 -5.13
CA ASN A 353 -2.37 -28.57 -4.69
C ASN A 353 -2.17 -29.54 -5.84
N ILE A 354 -1.63 -29.07 -6.95
CA ILE A 354 -1.60 -29.84 -8.22
C ILE A 354 -0.73 -31.10 -8.14
N PHE A 355 0.40 -31.04 -7.40
CA PHE A 355 1.34 -32.16 -7.23
C PHE A 355 1.34 -32.69 -5.77
N HIS A 356 0.31 -32.38 -4.99
CA HIS A 356 0.12 -32.82 -3.59
C HIS A 356 1.16 -32.26 -2.60
N GLY A 357 1.84 -31.16 -2.90
CA GLY A 357 2.77 -30.49 -2.00
C GLY A 357 2.38 -29.04 -1.69
N GLY A 358 1.14 -28.65 -2.02
CA GLY A 358 0.68 -27.27 -1.88
C GLY A 358 1.09 -26.36 -3.07
N GLU A 359 1.50 -26.98 -4.18
CA GLU A 359 1.86 -26.27 -5.40
C GLU A 359 0.60 -25.67 -6.04
N ARG A 360 0.68 -24.39 -6.39
CA ARG A 360 -0.43 -23.66 -7.00
C ARG A 360 -0.25 -23.55 -8.50
N LEU A 361 -1.17 -24.14 -9.23
CA LEU A 361 -1.33 -23.91 -10.66
C LEU A 361 -2.33 -22.78 -10.90
N ASN A 362 -1.97 -21.85 -11.78
CA ASN A 362 -2.88 -20.84 -12.31
C ASN A 362 -2.84 -20.90 -13.84
N ILE A 363 -3.99 -20.91 -14.48
CA ILE A 363 -4.14 -20.79 -15.94
C ILE A 363 -5.08 -19.63 -16.19
N GLY A 364 -4.69 -18.68 -17.03
CA GLY A 364 -5.45 -17.51 -17.38
C GLY A 364 -5.63 -17.35 -18.88
N LEU A 365 -6.81 -16.94 -19.27
CA LEU A 365 -7.13 -16.47 -20.61
C LEU A 365 -7.73 -15.08 -20.49
N LYS A 366 -7.10 -14.10 -21.13
CA LYS A 366 -7.55 -12.69 -21.11
C LYS A 366 -7.69 -12.20 -22.55
N GLY A 367 -8.84 -11.60 -22.86
CA GLY A 367 -9.03 -10.77 -24.04
C GLY A 367 -8.95 -9.29 -23.63
N ASN A 368 -8.50 -8.43 -24.52
CA ASN A 368 -8.57 -6.99 -24.37
C ASN A 368 -8.96 -6.39 -25.72
N PHE A 369 -10.18 -5.86 -25.79
CA PHE A 369 -10.77 -5.29 -27.00
C PHE A 369 -10.94 -3.80 -26.78
N GLN A 370 -10.18 -3.01 -27.54
CA GLN A 370 -10.23 -1.56 -27.44
C GLN A 370 -10.69 -0.96 -28.77
N PHE A 371 -11.46 0.11 -28.68
CA PHE A 371 -11.92 0.86 -29.84
C PHE A 371 -12.05 2.34 -29.49
N LYS A 372 -11.91 3.20 -30.50
CA LYS A 372 -12.15 4.65 -30.35
C LYS A 372 -13.51 4.98 -30.96
N PRO A 373 -14.45 5.50 -30.15
CA PRO A 373 -15.77 5.89 -30.66
C PRO A 373 -15.62 6.94 -31.78
N ARG A 374 -16.33 6.76 -32.89
CA ARG A 374 -16.35 7.64 -34.06
C ARG A 374 -15.12 7.56 -34.98
N GLU A 375 -14.13 6.76 -34.66
CA GLU A 375 -12.95 6.50 -35.49
C GLU A 375 -12.82 4.99 -35.72
N ASP A 376 -12.32 4.55 -36.86
CA ASP A 376 -12.07 3.11 -37.10
C ASP A 376 -10.72 2.67 -36.54
N VAL A 377 -10.49 2.98 -35.26
CA VAL A 377 -9.30 2.59 -34.53
C VAL A 377 -9.66 1.48 -33.57
N ARG A 378 -9.07 0.31 -33.75
CA ARG A 378 -9.28 -0.89 -32.94
C ARG A 378 -7.96 -1.49 -32.51
N SER A 379 -7.90 -2.01 -31.31
CA SER A 379 -6.80 -2.83 -30.83
C SER A 379 -7.37 -4.08 -30.16
N THR A 380 -6.86 -5.23 -30.54
CA THR A 380 -7.27 -6.52 -29.99
C THR A 380 -6.06 -7.23 -29.41
N GLU A 381 -6.21 -7.75 -28.22
CA GLU A 381 -5.14 -8.49 -27.54
C GLU A 381 -5.72 -9.75 -26.89
N PHE A 382 -5.02 -10.88 -27.07
CA PHE A 382 -5.30 -12.14 -26.40
C PHE A 382 -4.08 -12.60 -25.63
N THR A 383 -4.27 -12.91 -24.36
CA THR A 383 -3.20 -13.44 -23.51
C THR A 383 -3.63 -14.78 -22.93
N PHE A 384 -2.84 -15.80 -23.17
CA PHE A 384 -2.87 -17.07 -22.45
C PHE A 384 -1.70 -17.08 -21.48
N SER A 385 -1.94 -17.41 -20.23
CA SER A 385 -0.90 -17.52 -19.20
C SER A 385 -1.05 -18.81 -18.40
N SER A 386 0.07 -19.41 -18.05
CA SER A 386 0.13 -20.56 -17.16
C SER A 386 1.28 -20.39 -16.18
N GLY A 387 1.07 -20.75 -14.92
CA GLY A 387 2.11 -20.66 -13.92
C GLY A 387 1.92 -21.67 -12.80
N VAL A 388 3.05 -22.23 -12.34
CA VAL A 388 3.09 -23.09 -11.17
C VAL A 388 3.98 -22.44 -10.13
N SER A 389 3.45 -22.28 -8.93
CA SER A 389 4.15 -21.75 -7.74
C SER A 389 4.36 -22.86 -6.73
N PHE A 390 5.61 -23.13 -6.38
CA PHE A 390 6.00 -24.11 -5.38
C PHE A 390 6.27 -23.40 -4.04
N PRO A 391 5.76 -23.88 -2.91
CA PRO A 391 5.96 -23.25 -1.59
C PRO A 391 7.33 -23.59 -0.97
N GLN A 392 8.37 -23.67 -1.79
CA GLN A 392 9.74 -23.96 -1.40
C GLN A 392 10.73 -23.46 -2.46
N PHE A 393 11.99 -23.33 -2.11
CA PHE A 393 13.05 -23.06 -3.07
C PHE A 393 13.52 -24.37 -3.70
N ILE A 394 13.24 -24.59 -4.97
CA ILE A 394 13.69 -25.77 -5.73
C ILE A 394 15.14 -25.56 -6.15
N GLY A 395 16.00 -26.59 -5.93
CA GLY A 395 17.41 -26.54 -6.32
C GLY A 395 18.32 -25.77 -5.35
N LEU A 396 17.78 -25.17 -4.29
CA LEU A 396 18.55 -24.51 -3.23
C LEU A 396 18.43 -25.28 -1.91
N PRO A 397 19.50 -25.37 -1.10
CA PRO A 397 19.43 -26.04 0.19
C PRO A 397 18.48 -25.31 1.15
N ASN A 398 17.46 -26.01 1.67
CA ASN A 398 16.47 -25.44 2.58
C ASN A 398 17.09 -24.79 3.83
N ARG A 399 18.24 -25.26 4.31
CA ARG A 399 18.96 -24.71 5.46
C ARG A 399 19.48 -23.28 5.26
N LEU A 400 19.61 -22.79 4.04
CA LEU A 400 19.96 -21.40 3.75
C LEU A 400 18.81 -20.42 4.06
N PHE A 401 17.59 -20.94 4.17
CA PHE A 401 16.36 -20.14 4.27
C PHE A 401 15.48 -20.57 5.45
N THR A 402 16.09 -21.08 6.51
CA THR A 402 15.37 -21.50 7.74
C THR A 402 14.81 -20.32 8.55
N GLY A 403 15.00 -19.09 8.08
CA GLY A 403 14.55 -17.87 8.73
C GLY A 403 13.06 -17.56 8.57
N THR A 404 12.76 -16.29 8.48
CA THR A 404 11.44 -15.69 8.46
C THR A 404 10.78 -15.67 7.08
N ALA A 405 11.54 -15.93 6.01
CA ALA A 405 11.04 -15.86 4.65
C ALA A 405 10.02 -16.98 4.34
N ILE A 406 8.95 -16.62 3.65
CA ILE A 406 8.00 -17.55 3.03
C ILE A 406 8.51 -17.83 1.61
N PRO A 407 9.16 -18.99 1.37
CA PRO A 407 9.82 -19.25 0.10
C PRO A 407 8.84 -19.65 -0.98
N ARG A 408 9.09 -19.20 -2.21
CA ARG A 408 8.37 -19.64 -3.40
C ARG A 408 9.33 -19.81 -4.57
N THR A 409 9.09 -20.84 -5.37
CA THR A 409 9.67 -20.97 -6.70
C THR A 409 8.54 -20.88 -7.71
N ASP A 410 8.64 -19.95 -8.64
CA ASP A 410 7.62 -19.69 -9.64
C ASP A 410 8.15 -20.06 -11.03
N VAL A 411 7.37 -20.88 -11.74
CA VAL A 411 7.57 -21.19 -13.15
C VAL A 411 6.39 -20.65 -13.91
N THR A 412 6.61 -19.71 -14.82
CA THR A 412 5.54 -19.04 -15.55
C THR A 412 5.79 -19.11 -17.04
N THR A 413 4.72 -19.23 -17.81
CA THR A 413 4.71 -19.10 -19.26
C THR A 413 3.55 -18.24 -19.70
N ALA A 414 3.75 -17.42 -20.72
CA ALA A 414 2.67 -16.66 -21.32
C ALA A 414 2.84 -16.60 -22.86
N PHE A 415 1.70 -16.57 -23.51
CA PHE A 415 1.55 -16.29 -24.93
C PHE A 415 0.64 -15.06 -25.06
N ASN A 416 1.12 -14.05 -25.77
CA ASN A 416 0.37 -12.84 -26.04
C ASN A 416 0.32 -12.60 -27.56
N TYR A 417 -0.87 -12.38 -28.07
CA TYR A 417 -1.12 -11.93 -29.44
C TYR A 417 -1.77 -10.56 -29.36
N GLN A 418 -1.21 -9.59 -30.06
CA GLN A 418 -1.69 -8.23 -30.12
C GLN A 418 -1.79 -7.77 -31.57
N ASN A 419 -2.98 -7.29 -31.94
CA ASN A 419 -3.22 -6.63 -33.23
C ASN A 419 -3.59 -5.16 -32.96
N ARG A 420 -2.80 -4.26 -33.51
CA ARG A 420 -2.97 -2.80 -33.46
C ARG A 420 -3.03 -2.26 -34.89
N PRO A 421 -3.49 -1.01 -35.08
CA PRO A 421 -3.49 -0.38 -36.40
C PRO A 421 -2.09 -0.31 -37.03
N GLU A 422 -1.06 -0.18 -36.21
CA GLU A 422 0.32 -0.02 -36.63
C GLU A 422 1.00 -1.36 -36.97
N TYR A 423 0.68 -2.44 -36.21
CA TYR A 423 1.34 -3.73 -36.35
C TYR A 423 0.57 -4.88 -35.69
N THR A 424 0.89 -6.08 -36.08
CA THR A 424 0.53 -7.30 -35.36
C THR A 424 1.78 -7.91 -34.71
N ARG A 425 1.64 -8.33 -33.44
CA ARG A 425 2.74 -8.86 -32.64
C ARG A 425 2.35 -10.11 -31.89
N THR A 426 3.29 -11.05 -31.81
CA THR A 426 3.20 -12.21 -30.92
C THR A 426 4.36 -12.20 -29.93
N THR A 427 4.06 -12.44 -28.66
CA THR A 427 5.08 -12.59 -27.62
C THR A 427 4.89 -13.93 -26.92
N ILE A 428 5.96 -14.72 -26.83
CA ILE A 428 6.03 -15.93 -26.01
C ILE A 428 7.04 -15.67 -24.91
N SER A 429 6.66 -15.88 -23.67
CA SER A 429 7.57 -15.71 -22.54
C SER A 429 7.54 -16.91 -21.60
N ALA A 430 8.69 -17.18 -20.97
CA ALA A 430 8.84 -18.16 -19.91
C ALA A 430 9.79 -17.61 -18.86
N ALA A 431 9.48 -17.84 -17.58
CA ALA A 431 10.36 -17.45 -16.49
C ALA A 431 10.39 -18.52 -15.41
N PHE A 432 11.58 -18.67 -14.82
CA PHE A 432 11.81 -19.42 -13.60
C PHE A 432 12.41 -18.47 -12.58
N GLY A 433 11.83 -18.43 -11.37
CA GLY A 433 12.27 -17.47 -10.38
C GLY A 433 11.99 -17.90 -8.95
N TYR A 434 12.66 -17.23 -8.03
CA TYR A 434 12.48 -17.34 -6.60
C TYR A 434 11.86 -16.07 -6.07
N SER A 435 10.88 -16.21 -5.18
CA SER A 435 10.26 -15.08 -4.50
C SER A 435 10.03 -15.39 -3.03
N GLY A 436 9.95 -14.34 -2.21
CA GLY A 436 9.71 -14.52 -0.79
C GLY A 436 9.44 -13.19 -0.10
N SER A 437 8.95 -13.29 1.15
CA SER A 437 8.78 -12.14 2.03
C SER A 437 9.33 -12.43 3.41
N VAL A 438 9.98 -11.43 4.00
CA VAL A 438 10.49 -11.45 5.38
C VAL A 438 9.67 -10.47 6.18
N ASP A 439 9.03 -10.95 7.26
CA ASP A 439 8.22 -10.15 8.21
C ASP A 439 7.14 -9.29 7.54
N GLN A 440 6.64 -9.71 6.37
CA GLN A 440 5.64 -9.00 5.57
C GLN A 440 6.03 -7.57 5.16
N ARG A 441 7.27 -7.17 5.39
CA ARG A 441 7.79 -5.84 5.07
C ARG A 441 8.82 -5.84 3.95
N PHE A 442 9.65 -6.86 3.89
CA PHE A 442 10.66 -7.03 2.86
C PHE A 442 10.26 -8.13 1.89
N PHE A 443 10.15 -7.80 0.62
CA PHE A 443 9.82 -8.71 -0.47
C PHE A 443 10.99 -8.76 -1.44
N PHE A 444 11.27 -9.94 -1.94
CA PHE A 444 12.26 -10.12 -2.99
C PHE A 444 11.75 -11.05 -4.08
N GLN A 445 12.20 -10.81 -5.28
CA GLN A 445 12.03 -11.69 -6.43
C GLN A 445 13.34 -11.76 -7.18
N PHE A 446 13.80 -12.95 -7.46
CA PHE A 446 14.97 -13.20 -8.26
C PHE A 446 14.64 -14.22 -9.34
N SER A 447 14.71 -13.83 -10.59
CA SER A 447 14.42 -14.67 -11.75
C SER A 447 15.72 -14.94 -12.50
N PRO A 448 16.44 -16.03 -12.20
CA PRO A 448 17.70 -16.39 -12.87
C PRO A 448 17.51 -16.73 -14.34
N VAL A 449 16.28 -17.04 -14.75
CA VAL A 449 15.96 -17.33 -16.14
C VAL A 449 14.69 -16.58 -16.53
N GLN A 450 14.83 -15.71 -17.50
CA GLN A 450 13.72 -15.04 -18.19
C GLN A 450 13.96 -15.20 -19.69
N LEU A 451 13.00 -15.77 -20.38
CA LEU A 451 13.04 -15.98 -21.82
C LEU A 451 11.84 -15.27 -22.46
N GLY A 452 12.08 -14.59 -23.56
CA GLY A 452 11.05 -13.93 -24.35
C GLY A 452 11.36 -14.03 -25.85
N ILE A 453 10.35 -14.28 -26.63
CA ILE A 453 10.43 -14.19 -28.10
C ILE A 453 9.34 -13.24 -28.53
N VAL A 454 9.72 -12.13 -29.13
CA VAL A 454 8.83 -11.18 -29.75
C VAL A 454 8.96 -11.26 -31.25
N ARG A 455 7.84 -11.44 -31.92
CA ARG A 455 7.78 -11.44 -33.39
C ARG A 455 6.77 -10.41 -33.85
N MET A 456 7.24 -9.50 -34.69
CA MET A 456 6.44 -8.49 -35.37
C MET A 456 6.11 -9.01 -36.77
N PHE A 457 4.87 -8.83 -37.17
CA PHE A 457 4.38 -9.15 -38.51
C PHE A 457 3.19 -8.25 -38.84
N ASP A 458 2.79 -8.23 -40.14
CA ASP A 458 1.75 -7.34 -40.63
C ASP A 458 1.96 -5.87 -40.20
N ILE A 459 3.20 -5.38 -40.39
CA ILE A 459 3.53 -3.99 -40.09
C ILE A 459 2.89 -3.10 -41.17
N ASN A 460 2.17 -2.08 -40.75
CA ASN A 460 1.58 -1.09 -41.64
C ASN A 460 2.71 -0.40 -42.47
N PRO A 461 2.67 -0.34 -43.80
CA PRO A 461 3.73 0.26 -44.59
C PRO A 461 4.06 1.72 -44.26
N ASP A 462 3.02 2.53 -44.00
CA ASP A 462 3.19 3.94 -43.64
C ASP A 462 3.90 4.06 -42.26
N PHE A 463 3.58 3.16 -41.35
CA PHE A 463 4.23 3.09 -40.04
C PHE A 463 5.68 2.58 -40.18
N GLU A 464 5.94 1.57 -41.03
CA GLU A 464 7.28 1.06 -41.27
C GLU A 464 8.19 2.12 -41.87
N GLU A 465 7.73 2.88 -42.89
CA GLU A 465 8.46 4.00 -43.47
C GLU A 465 8.76 5.08 -42.42
N SER A 466 7.81 5.37 -41.54
CA SER A 466 7.96 6.39 -40.52
C SER A 466 8.99 6.01 -39.45
N ILE A 467 8.98 4.75 -38.96
CA ILE A 467 9.97 4.30 -37.96
C ILE A 467 11.35 4.10 -38.57
N PHE A 468 11.45 3.81 -39.89
CA PHE A 468 12.72 3.62 -40.56
C PHE A 468 13.58 4.89 -40.59
N GLN A 469 12.95 6.06 -40.53
CA GLN A 469 13.65 7.36 -40.46
C GLN A 469 14.37 7.59 -39.14
N ASP A 470 13.93 6.91 -38.06
CA ASP A 470 14.52 6.98 -36.72
C ASP A 470 15.20 5.65 -36.37
N PRO A 471 16.55 5.58 -36.34
CA PRO A 471 17.28 4.35 -36.03
C PRO A 471 16.95 3.75 -34.65
N PHE A 472 16.54 4.57 -33.68
CA PHE A 472 16.15 4.08 -32.35
C PHE A 472 14.79 3.37 -32.43
N LEU A 473 13.78 4.00 -33.03
CA LEU A 473 12.45 3.40 -33.20
C LEU A 473 12.52 2.17 -34.07
N TRP A 474 13.27 2.23 -35.19
CA TRP A 474 13.48 1.05 -36.05
C TRP A 474 14.00 -0.15 -35.28
N ASN A 475 15.05 0.05 -34.46
CA ASN A 475 15.62 -1.08 -33.68
C ASN A 475 14.71 -1.52 -32.53
N ALA A 476 13.93 -0.60 -31.92
CA ALA A 476 13.03 -0.92 -30.83
C ALA A 476 11.81 -1.76 -31.25
N TYR A 477 11.37 -1.63 -32.51
CA TYR A 477 10.22 -2.36 -33.07
C TYR A 477 10.58 -3.60 -33.87
N GLN A 478 11.84 -4.07 -33.85
CA GLN A 478 12.23 -5.29 -34.49
C GLN A 478 11.82 -6.56 -33.72
N SER A 479 11.64 -7.66 -34.44
CA SER A 479 11.54 -8.97 -33.81
C SER A 479 12.81 -9.30 -33.05
N HIS A 480 12.69 -9.81 -31.82
CA HIS A 480 13.85 -10.09 -31.00
C HIS A 480 13.64 -11.28 -30.04
N PHE A 481 14.77 -11.84 -29.60
CA PHE A 481 14.83 -12.89 -28.59
C PHE A 481 15.46 -12.32 -27.32
N ASP A 482 14.76 -12.43 -26.22
CA ASP A 482 15.17 -11.95 -24.89
C ASP A 482 15.56 -13.15 -24.02
N ALA A 483 16.76 -13.17 -23.49
CA ALA A 483 17.19 -14.19 -22.53
C ALA A 483 18.07 -13.56 -21.47
N GLY A 484 17.56 -13.53 -20.27
CA GLY A 484 18.20 -12.79 -19.22
C GLY A 484 17.83 -13.22 -17.82
N LEU A 485 18.18 -12.37 -16.88
CA LEU A 485 17.85 -12.52 -15.48
C LEU A 485 17.30 -11.20 -14.94
N GLY A 486 16.43 -11.28 -13.92
CA GLY A 486 15.86 -10.12 -13.25
C GLY A 486 15.88 -10.28 -11.74
N ALA A 487 15.99 -9.15 -11.06
CA ALA A 487 15.86 -9.09 -9.61
C ALA A 487 15.00 -7.89 -9.21
N MET A 488 14.17 -8.06 -8.19
CA MET A 488 13.39 -6.99 -7.57
C MET A 488 13.46 -7.12 -6.07
N LEU A 489 13.72 -6.00 -5.41
CA LEU A 489 13.65 -5.84 -3.97
C LEU A 489 12.59 -4.78 -3.66
N TYR A 490 11.73 -5.06 -2.68
CA TYR A 490 10.74 -4.12 -2.20
C TYR A 490 10.68 -4.16 -0.68
N TYR A 491 10.77 -3.00 -0.06
CA TYR A 491 10.63 -2.85 1.38
C TYR A 491 9.57 -1.80 1.69
N THR A 492 8.73 -2.05 2.68
CA THR A 492 7.76 -1.08 3.19
C THR A 492 7.64 -1.18 4.71
N THR A 493 7.42 -0.05 5.36
CA THR A 493 7.12 -0.02 6.80
C THR A 493 5.64 -0.28 7.11
N ASP A 494 4.76 -0.12 6.11
CA ASP A 494 3.34 -0.43 6.17
C ASP A 494 2.92 -1.13 4.87
N ASN A 495 2.32 -2.31 4.98
CA ASN A 495 1.84 -3.13 3.87
C ASN A 495 0.31 -3.17 3.77
N SER A 496 -0.39 -2.31 4.48
CA SER A 496 -1.84 -2.19 4.37
C SER A 496 -2.27 -1.68 2.99
N ILE A 497 -3.50 -2.01 2.58
CA ILE A 497 -4.05 -1.58 1.28
C ILE A 497 -4.22 -0.07 1.22
N SER A 498 -4.54 0.56 2.35
CA SER A 498 -4.68 2.01 2.51
C SER A 498 -3.92 2.45 3.76
N PRO A 499 -2.60 2.71 3.66
CA PRO A 499 -1.79 3.12 4.79
C PRO A 499 -2.28 4.45 5.37
N LYS A 500 -2.53 4.48 6.71
CA LYS A 500 -3.04 5.67 7.43
C LYS A 500 -1.94 6.21 8.27
N GLY A 501 -0.93 6.50 8.21
CA GLY A 501 0.14 6.99 9.08
C GLY A 501 1.36 7.42 8.28
N SER A 502 2.44 7.66 8.96
CA SER A 502 3.71 7.90 8.31
C SER A 502 4.34 6.57 7.92
N TYR A 503 4.62 6.40 6.64
CA TYR A 503 5.28 5.21 6.12
C TYR A 503 6.27 5.55 5.03
N HIS A 504 7.14 4.59 4.70
CA HIS A 504 8.04 4.69 3.56
C HIS A 504 8.22 3.35 2.89
N TYR A 505 8.57 3.38 1.61
CA TYR A 505 8.91 2.21 0.85
C TYR A 505 10.08 2.46 -0.10
N TYR A 506 10.78 1.38 -0.43
CA TYR A 506 11.88 1.34 -1.39
C TYR A 506 11.65 0.21 -2.36
N ARG A 507 11.80 0.48 -3.63
CA ARG A 507 11.76 -0.52 -4.68
C ARG A 507 13.00 -0.39 -5.54
N LEU A 508 13.67 -1.50 -5.78
CA LEU A 508 14.81 -1.62 -6.69
C LEU A 508 14.54 -2.76 -7.65
N GLY A 509 14.65 -2.50 -8.95
CA GLY A 509 14.54 -3.48 -10.01
C GLY A 509 15.79 -3.48 -10.88
N ILE A 510 16.24 -4.65 -11.28
CA ILE A 510 17.36 -4.82 -12.22
C ILE A 510 16.96 -5.92 -13.20
N ASP A 511 17.13 -5.65 -14.50
CA ASP A 511 16.97 -6.60 -15.59
C ASP A 511 18.25 -6.63 -16.42
N LEU A 512 18.76 -7.81 -16.71
CA LEU A 512 19.93 -8.03 -17.54
C LEU A 512 19.54 -9.03 -18.65
N SER A 513 19.81 -8.71 -19.90
CA SER A 513 19.54 -9.61 -21.04
C SER A 513 20.76 -9.80 -21.94
N GLY A 514 20.85 -10.96 -22.55
CA GLY A 514 21.83 -11.29 -23.58
C GLY A 514 23.26 -11.54 -23.12
N ASN A 515 23.60 -11.24 -21.85
CA ASN A 515 24.99 -11.32 -21.35
C ASN A 515 25.53 -12.75 -21.38
N VAL A 516 24.73 -13.72 -20.94
CA VAL A 516 25.11 -15.13 -20.98
C VAL A 516 25.21 -15.61 -22.42
N LEU A 517 24.27 -15.19 -23.29
CA LEU A 517 24.28 -15.57 -24.71
C LEU A 517 25.50 -15.02 -25.44
N SER A 518 25.97 -13.85 -25.09
CA SER A 518 27.13 -13.22 -25.74
C SER A 518 28.41 -14.02 -25.58
N LEU A 519 28.54 -14.88 -24.57
CA LEU A 519 29.65 -15.80 -24.39
C LEU A 519 29.75 -16.87 -25.51
N PHE A 520 28.62 -17.13 -26.17
CA PHE A 520 28.51 -18.13 -27.24
C PHE A 520 28.49 -17.53 -28.64
N ASN A 521 28.76 -16.25 -28.81
CA ASN A 521 28.69 -15.50 -30.08
C ASN A 521 29.49 -16.15 -31.23
N ARG A 522 30.62 -16.83 -30.92
CA ARG A 522 31.47 -17.45 -31.92
C ARG A 522 30.77 -18.59 -32.71
N GLY A 523 29.76 -19.22 -32.10
CA GLY A 523 29.00 -20.33 -32.73
C GLY A 523 27.66 -19.91 -33.33
N MET A 524 27.28 -18.62 -33.25
CA MET A 524 26.00 -18.15 -33.73
C MET A 524 26.05 -17.63 -35.16
N LYS A 525 24.96 -17.82 -35.90
CA LYS A 525 24.76 -17.20 -37.22
C LYS A 525 24.54 -15.68 -37.03
N THR A 526 24.86 -14.94 -38.08
CA THR A 526 24.60 -13.48 -38.16
C THR A 526 23.59 -13.18 -39.24
N ASP A 527 22.83 -12.09 -39.04
CA ASP A 527 22.02 -11.48 -40.12
C ASP A 527 22.87 -10.55 -41.00
N GLU A 528 22.23 -9.92 -41.96
CA GLU A 528 22.84 -8.92 -42.89
C GLU A 528 23.38 -7.66 -42.15
N PHE A 529 22.86 -7.35 -40.97
CA PHE A 529 23.29 -6.22 -40.13
C PHE A 529 24.37 -6.61 -39.11
N GLY A 530 24.87 -7.87 -39.16
CA GLY A 530 25.90 -8.35 -38.24
C GLY A 530 25.39 -8.77 -36.86
N LYS A 531 24.07 -8.78 -36.62
CA LYS A 531 23.47 -9.20 -35.34
C LYS A 531 23.46 -10.72 -35.22
N ARG A 532 23.80 -11.25 -34.05
CA ARG A 532 23.79 -12.70 -33.77
C ARG A 532 22.36 -13.19 -33.56
N LEU A 533 22.07 -14.37 -34.13
CA LEU A 533 20.72 -14.93 -34.17
C LEU A 533 20.59 -16.17 -33.29
N ILE A 534 19.44 -16.27 -32.61
CA ILE A 534 18.93 -17.49 -31.97
C ILE A 534 17.61 -17.86 -32.64
N TRP A 535 17.53 -19.08 -33.19
CA TRP A 535 16.35 -19.53 -33.94
C TRP A 535 15.90 -18.56 -35.04
N GLY A 536 16.88 -17.92 -35.71
CA GLY A 536 16.59 -16.95 -36.77
C GLY A 536 16.12 -15.57 -36.30
N THR A 537 16.23 -15.29 -35.02
CA THR A 537 15.81 -14.02 -34.43
C THR A 537 16.99 -13.36 -33.68
N PRO A 538 17.29 -12.07 -33.88
CA PRO A 538 18.34 -11.38 -33.14
C PRO A 538 18.06 -11.40 -31.62
N TYR A 539 19.08 -11.71 -30.82
CA TYR A 539 18.90 -11.59 -29.36
C TYR A 539 19.22 -10.19 -28.87
N THR A 540 18.49 -9.77 -27.83
CA THR A 540 18.71 -8.48 -27.17
C THR A 540 19.85 -8.55 -26.16
N GLN A 541 20.60 -7.43 -26.02
CA GLN A 541 21.65 -7.31 -25.03
C GLN A 541 21.58 -5.95 -24.37
N TYR A 542 21.16 -5.94 -23.09
CA TYR A 542 20.98 -4.69 -22.33
C TYR A 542 21.13 -4.93 -20.82
N VAL A 543 21.35 -3.82 -20.10
CA VAL A 543 21.16 -3.69 -18.68
C VAL A 543 20.11 -2.61 -18.40
N ARG A 544 19.17 -2.91 -17.50
CA ARG A 544 18.13 -1.98 -17.07
C ARG A 544 18.04 -1.97 -15.56
N GLY A 545 18.06 -0.80 -14.98
CA GLY A 545 17.87 -0.57 -13.56
C GLY A 545 16.75 0.43 -13.29
N GLU A 546 16.00 0.24 -12.22
CA GLU A 546 14.94 1.13 -11.78
C GLU A 546 14.95 1.19 -10.26
N PHE A 547 14.84 2.39 -9.70
CA PHE A 547 14.63 2.57 -8.29
C PHE A 547 13.43 3.48 -8.04
N GLN A 548 12.75 3.25 -6.93
CA GLN A 548 11.66 4.08 -6.45
C GLN A 548 11.73 4.22 -4.93
N LEU A 549 11.64 5.44 -4.47
CA LEU A 549 11.54 5.81 -3.07
C LEU A 549 10.22 6.49 -2.84
N GLY A 550 9.48 6.08 -1.82
CA GLY A 550 8.27 6.77 -1.40
C GLY A 550 8.30 7.05 0.10
N ARG A 551 7.87 8.23 0.49
CA ARG A 551 7.70 8.60 1.89
C ARG A 551 6.44 9.41 2.10
N THR A 552 5.63 8.97 3.04
CA THR A 552 4.42 9.68 3.48
C THR A 552 4.62 10.13 4.91
N PHE A 553 4.34 11.39 5.16
CA PHE A 553 4.29 11.99 6.49
C PHE A 553 2.85 12.24 6.85
N SER A 554 2.41 11.67 7.95
CA SER A 554 1.14 12.03 8.54
C SER A 554 1.22 13.43 9.16
N LEU A 555 0.23 14.24 8.88
CA LEU A 555 0.11 15.60 9.37
C LEU A 555 -1.14 15.71 10.23
N PHE A 556 -1.04 16.58 11.23
CA PHE A 556 -2.19 16.96 12.06
C PHE A 556 -2.91 15.76 12.73
N GLY A 557 -2.16 14.81 13.30
CA GLY A 557 -2.72 13.62 13.97
C GLY A 557 -3.50 12.72 12.99
N ASP A 558 -2.88 12.35 11.89
CA ASP A 558 -3.40 11.49 10.81
C ASP A 558 -4.61 12.06 10.04
N SER A 559 -4.92 13.35 10.23
CA SER A 559 -6.00 14.00 9.49
C SER A 559 -5.61 14.41 8.08
N ALA A 560 -4.31 14.57 7.79
CA ALA A 560 -3.80 14.89 6.47
C ALA A 560 -2.47 14.14 6.27
N ALA A 561 -2.03 13.99 5.03
CA ALA A 561 -0.77 13.35 4.70
C ALA A 561 -0.03 14.10 3.60
N LEU A 562 1.28 14.22 3.72
CA LEU A 562 2.15 14.74 2.69
C LEU A 562 3.01 13.57 2.17
N ALA A 563 2.76 13.18 0.92
CA ALA A 563 3.44 12.07 0.27
C ALA A 563 4.45 12.58 -0.76
N PHE A 564 5.61 11.95 -0.80
CA PHE A 564 6.66 12.19 -1.77
C PHE A 564 7.04 10.89 -2.46
N ARG A 565 7.35 10.96 -3.74
CA ARG A 565 7.97 9.87 -4.49
C ARG A 565 9.14 10.41 -5.31
N LEU A 566 10.21 9.63 -5.37
CA LEU A 566 11.32 9.81 -6.29
C LEU A 566 11.47 8.50 -7.08
N LEU A 567 11.45 8.59 -8.39
CA LEU A 567 11.64 7.47 -9.30
C LEU A 567 12.79 7.79 -10.26
N GLY A 568 13.68 6.83 -10.43
CA GLY A 568 14.75 6.89 -11.41
C GLY A 568 14.93 5.56 -12.11
N GLY A 569 15.18 5.60 -13.40
CA GLY A 569 15.44 4.43 -14.21
C GLY A 569 16.44 4.73 -15.31
N ILE A 570 17.26 3.73 -15.62
CA ILE A 570 18.20 3.76 -16.73
C ILE A 570 18.26 2.40 -17.40
N GLY A 571 18.23 2.39 -18.71
CA GLY A 571 18.45 1.22 -19.53
C GLY A 571 19.49 1.51 -20.59
N TYR A 572 20.43 0.59 -20.75
CA TYR A 572 21.52 0.73 -21.71
C TYR A 572 21.64 -0.52 -22.57
N ALA A 573 21.40 -0.36 -23.87
CA ALA A 573 21.59 -1.38 -24.86
C ALA A 573 23.03 -1.37 -25.38
N TYR A 574 23.62 -2.53 -25.59
CA TYR A 574 24.98 -2.70 -26.05
C TYR A 574 25.18 -4.03 -26.78
N GLY A 575 26.37 -4.25 -27.36
CA GLY A 575 26.75 -5.51 -27.99
C GLY A 575 25.85 -5.86 -29.18
N ASN A 576 24.96 -6.83 -29.02
CA ASN A 576 24.06 -7.30 -30.09
C ASN A 576 22.82 -6.40 -30.28
N SER A 577 22.60 -5.39 -29.40
CA SER A 577 21.48 -4.47 -29.47
C SER A 577 21.91 -3.03 -29.64
N ALA A 578 21.27 -2.30 -30.53
CA ALA A 578 21.49 -0.88 -30.77
C ALA A 578 20.57 0.00 -29.92
N ALA A 579 19.37 -0.50 -29.55
CA ALA A 579 18.39 0.17 -28.71
C ALA A 579 17.73 -0.82 -27.75
N LEU A 580 17.08 -0.32 -26.70
CA LEU A 580 16.21 -1.13 -25.86
C LEU A 580 14.97 -1.56 -26.64
N PRO A 581 14.48 -2.79 -26.44
CA PRO A 581 13.15 -3.15 -26.91
C PRO A 581 12.11 -2.19 -26.31
N PHE A 582 11.11 -1.77 -27.09
CA PHE A 582 10.14 -0.73 -26.64
C PHE A 582 9.36 -1.14 -25.39
N GLU A 583 9.14 -2.43 -25.14
CA GLU A 583 8.52 -2.95 -23.93
C GLU A 583 9.39 -2.83 -22.68
N LYS A 584 10.69 -2.61 -22.83
CA LYS A 584 11.66 -2.41 -21.75
C LYS A 584 12.03 -0.94 -21.56
N ALA A 585 11.72 -0.09 -22.53
CA ALA A 585 11.94 1.34 -22.45
C ALA A 585 11.00 1.99 -21.40
N PHE A 586 11.44 3.10 -20.86
CA PHE A 586 10.64 3.88 -19.89
C PHE A 586 9.66 4.80 -20.60
N TYR A 587 8.56 5.14 -19.94
CA TYR A 587 7.60 6.12 -20.41
C TYR A 587 7.13 7.02 -19.26
N ALA A 588 6.61 8.19 -19.61
CA ALA A 588 6.00 9.12 -18.69
C ALA A 588 4.58 9.49 -19.13
N GLY A 589 3.83 10.09 -18.20
CA GLY A 589 2.42 10.43 -18.39
C GLY A 589 1.46 9.35 -17.89
N GLY A 590 0.23 9.77 -17.61
CA GLY A 590 -0.86 8.91 -17.16
C GLY A 590 -1.21 9.07 -15.69
N ALA A 591 -2.13 8.25 -15.23
CA ALA A 591 -2.71 8.36 -13.89
C ALA A 591 -1.72 8.22 -12.72
N ASN A 592 -0.54 7.60 -12.93
CA ASN A 592 0.44 7.33 -11.88
C ASN A 592 1.81 7.98 -12.14
N SER A 593 1.92 8.87 -13.11
CA SER A 593 3.18 9.47 -13.54
C SER A 593 2.89 10.73 -14.36
N MET A 594 3.43 11.89 -13.99
CA MET A 594 3.29 13.15 -14.75
C MET A 594 1.84 13.37 -15.23
N ARG A 595 0.94 13.57 -14.28
CA ARG A 595 -0.53 13.60 -14.53
C ARG A 595 -1.01 14.75 -15.41
N GLY A 596 -0.17 15.71 -15.75
CA GLY A 596 -0.43 16.73 -16.79
C GLY A 596 -0.48 16.17 -18.21
N TRP A 597 0.03 14.95 -18.43
CA TRP A 597 0.09 14.28 -19.73
C TRP A 597 -0.69 12.98 -19.74
N GLN A 598 -1.15 12.62 -20.93
CA GLN A 598 -1.68 11.31 -21.18
C GLN A 598 -0.57 10.25 -21.12
N ALA A 599 -0.92 8.98 -20.92
CA ALA A 599 0.06 7.91 -20.91
C ALA A 599 0.83 7.85 -22.22
N ARG A 600 2.17 7.84 -22.13
CA ARG A 600 3.09 7.77 -23.27
C ARG A 600 2.99 8.93 -24.26
N THR A 601 2.69 10.14 -23.76
CA THR A 601 2.65 11.36 -24.59
C THR A 601 3.66 12.41 -24.14
N LEU A 602 4.54 12.10 -23.18
CA LEU A 602 5.59 12.99 -22.70
C LEU A 602 6.96 12.44 -23.05
N GLY A 603 7.82 13.28 -23.59
CA GLY A 603 9.20 12.97 -23.93
C GLY A 603 9.34 12.17 -25.24
N PRO A 604 10.53 11.64 -25.55
CA PRO A 604 11.78 11.85 -24.83
C PRO A 604 12.30 13.30 -24.93
N GLY A 605 12.81 13.80 -23.81
CA GLY A 605 13.36 15.16 -23.74
C GLY A 605 12.38 16.24 -24.13
N SER A 606 12.76 17.07 -25.12
CA SER A 606 11.93 18.13 -25.73
C SER A 606 11.29 17.76 -27.05
N GLN A 607 11.32 16.47 -27.41
CA GLN A 607 10.73 16.00 -28.66
C GLN A 607 9.21 16.20 -28.65
N GLU A 608 8.68 16.68 -29.77
CA GLU A 608 7.24 16.80 -29.99
C GLU A 608 6.56 15.43 -30.06
N LEU A 609 5.23 15.42 -29.90
CA LEU A 609 4.45 14.20 -30.04
C LEU A 609 4.62 13.63 -31.44
N ILE A 610 4.97 12.36 -31.49
CA ILE A 610 5.18 11.64 -32.77
C ILE A 610 3.81 11.32 -33.38
N ASP A 611 3.44 12.01 -34.43
CA ASP A 611 2.09 11.99 -35.04
C ASP A 611 1.75 10.68 -35.77
N PHE A 612 2.76 9.90 -36.20
CA PHE A 612 2.48 8.64 -36.90
C PHE A 612 2.02 7.49 -35.98
N PHE A 613 2.11 7.65 -34.66
CA PHE A 613 1.49 6.72 -33.76
C PHE A 613 -0.01 7.01 -33.59
N ILE A 614 -0.86 6.15 -34.10
CA ILE A 614 -2.33 6.23 -33.92
C ILE A 614 -2.67 6.10 -32.43
N ILE A 615 -1.92 5.25 -31.72
CA ILE A 615 -1.96 5.12 -30.26
C ILE A 615 -0.61 5.59 -29.71
N PRO A 616 -0.51 6.75 -29.03
CA PRO A 616 0.75 7.31 -28.57
C PRO A 616 1.65 6.31 -27.84
N ASN A 617 2.93 6.29 -28.15
CA ASN A 617 3.89 5.35 -27.58
C ASN A 617 5.29 5.95 -27.43
N GLN A 618 5.40 7.17 -26.93
CA GLN A 618 6.69 7.80 -26.64
C GLN A 618 7.36 7.14 -25.45
N THR A 619 8.64 6.83 -25.60
CA THR A 619 9.47 6.13 -24.62
C THR A 619 10.88 6.69 -24.62
N GLY A 620 11.68 6.36 -23.59
CA GLY A 620 13.08 6.74 -23.49
C GLY A 620 13.90 5.69 -22.74
N GLU A 621 15.22 5.82 -22.78
CA GLU A 621 16.18 4.95 -22.11
C GLU A 621 16.45 5.35 -20.66
N VAL A 622 16.17 6.60 -20.29
CA VAL A 622 16.30 7.14 -18.94
C VAL A 622 14.97 7.73 -18.48
N LYS A 623 14.64 7.57 -17.22
CA LYS A 623 13.49 8.21 -16.57
C LYS A 623 13.92 8.81 -15.24
N LEU A 624 13.50 10.04 -14.99
CA LEU A 624 13.58 10.69 -13.69
C LEU A 624 12.24 11.37 -13.41
N GLU A 625 11.72 11.16 -12.19
CA GLU A 625 10.44 11.72 -11.78
C GLU A 625 10.47 11.98 -10.27
N ALA A 626 9.98 13.14 -9.86
CA ALA A 626 9.79 13.50 -8.47
C ALA A 626 8.39 14.09 -8.27
N ASP A 627 7.66 13.56 -7.30
CA ASP A 627 6.28 13.89 -7.05
C ASP A 627 6.07 14.28 -5.59
N ALA A 628 5.16 15.22 -5.38
CA ALA A 628 4.67 15.61 -4.07
C ALA A 628 3.14 15.72 -4.09
N GLU A 629 2.47 15.13 -3.11
CA GLU A 629 1.01 15.16 -3.00
C GLU A 629 0.58 15.40 -1.56
N LEU A 630 -0.15 16.50 -1.33
CA LEU A 630 -0.83 16.78 -0.08
C LEU A 630 -2.24 16.20 -0.14
N ARG A 631 -2.56 15.29 0.78
CA ARG A 631 -3.84 14.61 0.93
C ARG A 631 -4.53 15.13 2.18
N PHE A 632 -5.82 15.46 2.10
CA PHE A 632 -6.56 16.00 3.24
C PHE A 632 -8.04 15.62 3.16
N PRO A 633 -8.71 15.39 4.29
CA PRO A 633 -10.12 15.04 4.30
C PRO A 633 -10.97 16.23 3.85
N LEU A 634 -11.99 15.97 3.05
CA LEU A 634 -13.00 16.96 2.68
C LEU A 634 -14.26 16.73 3.51
N PHE A 635 -14.99 15.68 3.24
CA PHE A 635 -16.21 15.33 3.95
C PHE A 635 -16.59 13.88 3.67
N TRP A 636 -17.29 13.27 4.60
CA TRP A 636 -17.72 11.87 4.53
C TRP A 636 -16.52 10.93 4.22
N LYS A 637 -16.52 10.29 3.06
CA LYS A 637 -15.44 9.46 2.55
C LYS A 637 -14.66 10.13 1.41
N PHE A 638 -14.87 11.42 1.20
CA PHE A 638 -14.14 12.18 0.20
C PHE A 638 -12.90 12.84 0.81
N ASP A 639 -11.76 12.59 0.16
CA ASP A 639 -10.52 13.28 0.41
C ASP A 639 -10.12 14.12 -0.80
N GLY A 640 -9.55 15.27 -0.53
CA GLY A 640 -8.92 16.13 -1.53
C GLY A 640 -7.43 15.83 -1.66
N ALA A 641 -6.88 16.10 -2.84
CA ALA A 641 -5.44 16.12 -3.04
C ALA A 641 -5.03 17.32 -3.87
N VAL A 642 -3.86 17.86 -3.54
CA VAL A 642 -3.13 18.83 -4.36
C VAL A 642 -1.77 18.23 -4.62
N PHE A 643 -1.34 18.20 -5.88
CA PHE A 643 -0.08 17.60 -6.26
C PHE A 643 0.75 18.49 -7.17
N ALA A 644 2.04 18.24 -7.17
CA ALA A 644 3.00 18.79 -8.10
C ALA A 644 3.99 17.69 -8.49
N GLU A 645 4.30 17.60 -9.77
CA GLU A 645 5.15 16.57 -10.35
C GLU A 645 6.17 17.22 -11.28
N VAL A 646 7.38 16.67 -11.29
CA VAL A 646 8.45 17.09 -12.18
C VAL A 646 9.22 15.87 -12.67
N GLY A 647 9.45 15.76 -13.96
CA GLY A 647 10.15 14.62 -14.52
C GLY A 647 10.09 14.60 -16.04
N ASN A 648 10.67 13.57 -16.62
CA ASN A 648 10.57 13.25 -18.04
C ASN A 648 11.20 11.87 -18.31
N VAL A 649 11.20 11.46 -19.57
CA VAL A 649 12.05 10.39 -20.11
C VAL A 649 13.02 11.00 -21.10
N TRP A 650 14.18 10.35 -21.29
CA TRP A 650 15.21 10.78 -22.21
C TRP A 650 15.88 9.59 -22.87
N ASP A 651 16.48 9.83 -24.06
CA ASP A 651 17.40 8.91 -24.67
C ASP A 651 18.83 9.19 -24.21
N LEU A 652 19.65 8.15 -24.13
CA LEU A 652 21.08 8.29 -23.82
C LEU A 652 21.87 8.86 -25.00
N ARG A 653 21.35 8.70 -26.21
CA ARG A 653 21.94 9.16 -27.45
C ARG A 653 20.88 9.87 -28.28
N ASP A 654 21.26 10.97 -28.90
CA ASP A 654 20.38 11.74 -29.79
C ASP A 654 21.15 12.04 -31.10
N PRO A 655 21.31 11.02 -31.96
CA PRO A 655 22.09 11.16 -33.21
C PRO A 655 21.42 12.07 -34.23
N LEU A 656 20.12 12.36 -34.09
CA LEU A 656 19.35 13.19 -34.99
C LEU A 656 19.14 14.61 -34.44
N GLU A 657 19.74 14.93 -33.29
CA GLU A 657 19.61 16.23 -32.59
C GLU A 657 18.14 16.65 -32.37
N THR A 658 17.27 15.70 -32.08
CA THR A 658 15.84 15.94 -31.87
C THR A 658 15.53 16.57 -30.52
N GLY A 659 16.53 16.75 -29.65
CA GLY A 659 16.38 17.20 -28.29
C GLY A 659 15.89 16.13 -27.32
N SER A 660 15.97 14.85 -27.70
CA SER A 660 15.54 13.71 -26.90
C SER A 660 16.49 13.38 -25.76
N SER A 661 17.75 13.84 -25.79
CA SER A 661 18.79 13.42 -24.84
C SER A 661 18.77 14.19 -23.51
N LEU A 662 19.45 13.62 -22.51
CA LEU A 662 19.70 14.23 -21.20
C LEU A 662 20.52 15.53 -21.27
N ALA A 663 21.25 15.77 -22.35
CA ALA A 663 22.09 16.97 -22.50
C ALA A 663 21.30 18.30 -22.42
N GLY A 664 19.99 18.25 -22.68
CA GLY A 664 19.09 19.41 -22.58
C GLY A 664 18.66 19.80 -21.16
N LEU A 665 19.11 19.08 -20.11
CA LEU A 665 18.76 19.43 -18.72
C LEU A 665 19.35 20.77 -18.30
N PRO A 666 18.59 21.60 -17.49
CA PRO A 666 17.24 21.36 -16.97
C PRO A 666 16.09 21.78 -17.91
N GLY A 667 16.37 22.32 -19.08
CA GLY A 667 15.41 22.98 -19.97
C GLY A 667 14.36 22.02 -20.58
N ASN A 668 14.61 20.71 -20.58
CA ASN A 668 13.71 19.66 -21.06
C ASN A 668 13.03 18.86 -19.93
N LEU A 669 13.05 19.35 -18.69
CA LEU A 669 12.21 18.84 -17.62
C LEU A 669 10.76 19.27 -17.84
N ALA A 670 9.82 18.34 -17.76
CA ALA A 670 8.40 18.63 -17.68
C ALA A 670 7.99 18.91 -16.24
N ALA A 671 6.99 19.77 -16.05
CA ALA A 671 6.40 20.00 -14.74
C ALA A 671 4.90 20.15 -14.85
N ASP A 672 4.18 19.60 -13.90
CA ASP A 672 2.74 19.76 -13.75
C ASP A 672 2.32 19.93 -12.28
N TRP A 673 1.10 20.38 -12.13
CA TRP A 673 0.41 20.41 -10.85
C TRP A 673 -1.06 20.07 -11.05
N GLY A 674 -1.75 19.76 -9.99
CA GLY A 674 -3.14 19.42 -10.17
C GLY A 674 -3.92 19.24 -8.88
N LEU A 675 -5.19 18.92 -9.08
CA LEU A 675 -6.17 18.67 -8.03
C LEU A 675 -6.69 17.25 -8.17
N GLY A 676 -6.93 16.60 -7.07
CA GLY A 676 -7.48 15.26 -7.03
C GLY A 676 -8.62 15.12 -6.04
N LEU A 677 -9.62 14.34 -6.42
CA LEU A 677 -10.71 13.90 -5.57
C LEU A 677 -10.55 12.41 -5.32
N ARG A 678 -10.66 11.99 -4.08
CA ARG A 678 -10.53 10.61 -3.61
C ARG A 678 -11.83 10.19 -2.95
N LEU A 679 -12.29 8.98 -3.20
CA LEU A 679 -13.41 8.36 -2.51
C LEU A 679 -12.90 7.07 -1.85
N ASP A 680 -12.72 7.11 -0.53
CA ASP A 680 -12.16 6.03 0.27
C ASP A 680 -13.25 5.19 0.91
N PHE A 681 -13.34 3.92 0.51
CA PHE A 681 -14.24 2.91 1.08
C PHE A 681 -13.52 1.97 2.06
N ASP A 682 -12.32 2.29 2.52
CA ASP A 682 -11.43 1.47 3.35
C ASP A 682 -10.87 0.20 2.65
N ILE A 683 -11.64 -0.43 1.76
CA ILE A 683 -11.26 -1.61 0.98
C ILE A 683 -10.77 -1.20 -0.41
N ILE A 684 -11.36 -0.15 -0.97
CA ILE A 684 -11.06 0.37 -2.29
C ILE A 684 -11.08 1.90 -2.25
N LEU A 685 -10.06 2.50 -2.83
CA LEU A 685 -9.96 3.95 -3.01
C LEU A 685 -10.12 4.25 -4.50
N VAL A 686 -11.11 5.06 -4.83
CA VAL A 686 -11.35 5.54 -6.20
C VAL A 686 -10.90 6.99 -6.28
N ARG A 687 -10.20 7.36 -7.35
CA ARG A 687 -9.70 8.72 -7.53
C ARG A 687 -9.99 9.29 -8.91
N LEU A 688 -10.15 10.61 -8.93
CA LEU A 688 -10.23 11.43 -10.13
C LEU A 688 -9.19 12.54 -10.00
N ASP A 689 -8.24 12.60 -10.91
CA ASP A 689 -7.17 13.59 -10.93
C ASP A 689 -7.29 14.50 -12.16
N LEU A 690 -7.14 15.79 -11.95
CA LEU A 690 -6.98 16.80 -12.97
C LEU A 690 -5.54 17.32 -12.91
N GLY A 691 -4.70 16.93 -13.87
CA GLY A 691 -3.34 17.43 -14.02
C GLY A 691 -3.27 18.58 -15.02
N ILE A 692 -2.51 19.59 -14.72
CA ILE A 692 -2.36 20.84 -15.52
C ILE A 692 -0.87 21.01 -15.79
N ARG A 693 -0.49 21.11 -17.06
CA ARG A 693 0.89 21.36 -17.45
C ARG A 693 1.34 22.75 -16.98
N ALA A 694 2.45 22.82 -16.28
CA ALA A 694 3.11 24.04 -15.86
C ALA A 694 4.29 24.37 -16.78
N HIS A 695 5.13 23.39 -17.08
CA HIS A 695 6.24 23.50 -18.01
C HIS A 695 6.20 22.34 -19.01
N ASP A 696 6.05 22.64 -20.27
CA ASP A 696 5.98 21.66 -21.37
C ASP A 696 7.22 21.77 -22.25
N PRO A 697 8.17 20.82 -22.15
CA PRO A 697 9.44 20.90 -22.85
C PRO A 697 9.31 20.74 -24.37
N ALA A 698 8.22 20.16 -24.88
CA ALA A 698 7.98 19.98 -26.31
C ALA A 698 7.61 21.29 -27.03
N ARG A 699 7.33 22.37 -26.29
CA ARG A 699 7.03 23.68 -26.88
C ARG A 699 8.30 24.45 -27.24
N GLU A 700 8.14 25.46 -28.09
CA GLU A 700 9.22 26.38 -28.42
C GLU A 700 9.87 26.98 -27.15
N ALA A 701 11.16 27.20 -27.18
CA ALA A 701 11.96 27.57 -26.02
C ALA A 701 11.42 28.80 -25.24
N GLY A 702 10.76 29.74 -25.93
CA GLY A 702 10.16 30.95 -25.32
C GLY A 702 8.77 30.77 -24.72
N ASP A 703 8.07 29.64 -24.99
CA ASP A 703 6.67 29.37 -24.59
C ASP A 703 6.49 28.09 -23.80
N ARG A 704 7.57 27.52 -23.28
CA ARG A 704 7.54 26.26 -22.50
C ARG A 704 6.74 26.38 -21.19
N TRP A 705 6.77 27.55 -20.55
CA TRP A 705 5.96 27.83 -19.38
C TRP A 705 4.52 28.19 -19.78
N VAL A 706 3.58 27.30 -19.43
CA VAL A 706 2.17 27.45 -19.76
C VAL A 706 1.54 28.58 -18.94
N LYS A 707 1.07 29.64 -19.60
CA LYS A 707 0.47 30.78 -18.92
C LYS A 707 -0.84 30.39 -18.23
N PRO A 708 -1.20 30.98 -17.07
CA PRO A 708 -2.43 30.70 -16.37
C PRO A 708 -3.70 30.82 -17.22
N ALA A 709 -3.73 31.73 -18.17
CA ALA A 709 -4.84 31.93 -19.10
C ALA A 709 -5.07 30.72 -20.04
N ASP A 710 -4.06 29.86 -20.21
CA ASP A 710 -4.06 28.76 -21.15
C ASP A 710 -4.18 27.39 -20.45
N TRP A 711 -4.17 27.32 -19.11
CA TRP A 711 -4.20 26.07 -18.35
C TRP A 711 -5.36 25.13 -18.72
N PHE A 712 -6.54 25.69 -19.00
CA PHE A 712 -7.73 24.92 -19.35
C PHE A 712 -8.02 24.87 -20.86
N ARG A 713 -7.06 25.24 -21.69
CA ARG A 713 -7.14 25.00 -23.15
C ARG A 713 -6.81 23.54 -23.46
N GLY A 714 -7.46 23.01 -24.50
CA GLY A 714 -7.21 21.63 -24.93
C GLY A 714 -5.72 21.36 -25.16
N GLY A 715 -5.24 20.21 -24.65
CA GLY A 715 -3.84 19.83 -24.70
C GLY A 715 -2.99 20.27 -23.51
N ASN A 716 -3.45 21.19 -22.66
CA ASN A 716 -2.71 21.66 -21.49
C ASN A 716 -3.12 21.04 -20.16
N TYR A 717 -4.14 20.20 -20.19
CA TYR A 717 -4.59 19.45 -19.02
C TYR A 717 -4.96 18.01 -19.40
N ALA A 718 -4.93 17.14 -18.41
CA ALA A 718 -5.39 15.78 -18.53
C ALA A 718 -6.24 15.38 -17.32
N VAL A 719 -7.25 14.55 -17.57
CA VAL A 719 -8.10 14.01 -16.51
C VAL A 719 -7.88 12.52 -16.44
N HIS A 720 -7.62 12.02 -15.24
CA HIS A 720 -7.33 10.62 -15.00
C HIS A 720 -8.27 10.04 -13.96
N PHE A 721 -8.81 8.88 -14.28
CA PHE A 721 -9.51 8.02 -13.32
C PHE A 721 -8.55 6.92 -12.85
N GLY A 722 -8.55 6.64 -11.55
CA GLY A 722 -7.66 5.62 -10.99
C GLY A 722 -8.26 4.91 -9.78
N VAL A 723 -7.67 3.78 -9.44
CA VAL A 723 -7.98 3.00 -8.24
C VAL A 723 -6.69 2.88 -7.41
N GLY A 724 -6.78 3.15 -6.11
CA GLY A 724 -5.63 3.26 -5.22
C GLY A 724 -4.94 4.63 -5.27
N TYR A 725 -3.93 4.82 -4.41
CA TYR A 725 -3.07 6.00 -4.47
C TYR A 725 -2.16 5.95 -5.70
N PRO A 726 -1.71 7.09 -6.25
CA PRO A 726 -0.81 7.09 -7.40
C PRO A 726 0.59 6.59 -7.03
N PHE A 727 0.96 6.73 -5.74
CA PHE A 727 2.21 6.25 -5.15
C PHE A 727 2.12 6.18 -3.62
#